data_2471c949fb94ae9365dc8c995e0bf3e5
#
_entry.id   2471c949fb94ae9365dc8c995e0bf3e5
#
_cell.length_a   1.000
_cell.length_b   1.000
_cell.length_c   1.000
_cell.angle_alpha   90.00
_cell.angle_beta   90.00
_cell.angle_gamma   90.00
#
_symmetry.space_group_name_H-M   'P 1'
#
loop_
_entity.id
_entity.type
_entity.pdbx_description
1 polymer ?
#
loop_
_entity_poly.entity_id
_entity_poly.type
_entity_poly.pdbx_seq_one_letter_code
_entity_poly.pdbx_strand_id
1 'polypeptide(L)'
;TIKSEAAGLSGNFALSELTGDLPAGAVEVKIGDKNYSFTPPVPSQGADAAYMINEISEDEFNRKNPFHFVMAGDGINEDEEGNVYLSEEAFFKIEIDTEADWQTDVYDTDQAGGDIAANFGGQAKNAVSNPENGKIGKISGNFIVNSSSAILNNNFAEINGINADFISNQAYHGGAIYNRGKIGDISGLFINNQSEGGGNAVFNLGEIVNIGGQFVDNHDAYTYEARMMPMVLDIRGGGAILNRGTIGKIDAEFNNNIFKYDRGGGAILNEGDIKEIYGKFTANEGPAGGAITNMNKIDLISAEFYANSADMGSALANGGEINEIKNSVFQNNYGSAAVLNDGTIGKIDAKFINNVNGNNNMSSAILNEGTIDSISGTFSGNRTYSYDSSAFGAVVNAGVIGNIDADFLNNSITVYDQGTANYDFSPDYGQLAGTGAAITSYGQDLTFTAEGKDNFISGNYVEFGTARDYPEKHGVFAESGSKINHNAIYMHSFSLAEFAVPSYKNKKLKLTFSTTEGGSYTINDNIDGGIVDIDNDGFAERDVEYGYNMNLTGDGTGTVYMNNEIINADTVTIDNTTLKFNKFTHNDGTVSKGGFTTGYNDGRDAVTSLVMKNKANFNLYNKYQDTVNLKGWKASGDSFLHVDV
;
A
#
# COMPACT_ATOMS: atom_id res chain seq x y z
N THR A 1 10.32 -21.84 -15.87
CA THR A 1 11.38 -22.44 -16.74
C THR A 1 11.84 -21.38 -17.71
N ILE A 2 13.10 -21.00 -17.64
CA ILE A 2 13.70 -20.06 -18.60
C ILE A 2 14.12 -20.88 -19.82
N LYS A 3 13.65 -20.51 -21.00
CA LYS A 3 14.11 -21.08 -22.25
C LYS A 3 14.73 -19.97 -23.09
N SER A 4 16.02 -20.05 -23.34
CA SER A 4 16.67 -19.28 -24.39
C SER A 4 16.79 -20.15 -25.63
N GLU A 5 16.28 -19.70 -26.77
CA GLU A 5 16.39 -20.41 -28.06
C GLU A 5 17.62 -19.96 -28.86
N ALA A 6 18.44 -19.08 -28.28
CA ALA A 6 19.63 -18.53 -28.92
C ALA A 6 20.92 -19.18 -28.39
N ALA A 7 21.97 -19.16 -29.16
CA ALA A 7 23.30 -19.61 -28.76
C ALA A 7 23.79 -18.77 -27.58
N GLY A 8 23.96 -19.39 -26.43
CA GLY A 8 24.26 -18.71 -25.18
C GLY A 8 23.00 -18.12 -24.52
N LEU A 9 23.12 -17.64 -23.28
CA LEU A 9 22.06 -16.91 -22.60
C LEU A 9 22.01 -15.50 -23.17
N SER A 10 21.11 -15.26 -24.09
CA SER A 10 20.80 -13.92 -24.58
C SER A 10 19.30 -13.79 -24.80
N GLY A 11 18.73 -12.65 -24.47
CA GLY A 11 17.30 -12.41 -24.65
C GLY A 11 16.70 -11.63 -23.50
N ASN A 12 15.37 -11.55 -23.51
CA ASN A 12 14.60 -10.91 -22.47
C ASN A 12 13.90 -11.99 -21.63
N PHE A 13 14.06 -11.90 -20.31
CA PHE A 13 13.43 -12.80 -19.35
C PHE A 13 12.52 -11.99 -18.44
N ALA A 14 11.30 -12.49 -18.16
CA ALA A 14 10.48 -11.91 -17.14
C ALA A 14 11.08 -12.17 -15.76
N LEU A 15 11.02 -11.18 -14.87
CA LEU A 15 11.54 -11.30 -13.50
C LEU A 15 10.92 -12.50 -12.76
N SER A 16 9.63 -12.76 -13.02
CA SER A 16 8.88 -13.90 -12.47
C SER A 16 9.36 -15.28 -12.96
N GLU A 17 10.18 -15.33 -14.00
CA GLU A 17 10.71 -16.58 -14.55
C GLU A 17 12.06 -16.96 -13.96
N LEU A 18 12.68 -16.06 -13.20
CA LEU A 18 13.93 -16.31 -12.52
C LEU A 18 13.66 -16.69 -11.06
N THR A 19 14.19 -17.81 -10.64
CA THR A 19 14.17 -18.25 -9.25
C THR A 19 15.44 -17.81 -8.54
N GLY A 20 15.30 -17.34 -7.30
CA GLY A 20 16.40 -16.80 -6.51
C GLY A 20 16.40 -15.26 -6.48
N ASP A 21 17.24 -14.73 -5.64
CA ASP A 21 17.28 -13.30 -5.34
C ASP A 21 18.04 -12.55 -6.44
N LEU A 22 17.32 -11.79 -7.25
CA LEU A 22 17.89 -10.99 -8.31
C LEU A 22 18.27 -9.61 -7.79
N PRO A 23 19.51 -9.16 -8.01
CA PRO A 23 19.91 -7.81 -7.66
C PRO A 23 19.08 -6.77 -8.43
N ALA A 24 18.74 -5.66 -7.77
CA ALA A 24 17.93 -4.61 -8.36
C ALA A 24 18.64 -3.76 -9.42
N GLY A 25 19.96 -3.92 -9.59
CA GLY A 25 20.77 -3.19 -10.57
C GLY A 25 21.28 -4.08 -11.71
N ALA A 26 21.98 -3.47 -12.68
CA ALA A 26 22.74 -4.22 -13.66
C ALA A 26 23.87 -4.95 -12.96
N VAL A 27 23.98 -6.26 -13.18
CA VAL A 27 25.01 -7.10 -12.55
C VAL A 27 25.69 -7.98 -13.58
N GLU A 28 26.93 -8.29 -13.30
CA GLU A 28 27.69 -9.29 -14.03
C GLU A 28 27.56 -10.62 -13.31
N VAL A 29 27.16 -11.67 -14.05
CA VAL A 29 26.88 -13.00 -13.50
C VAL A 29 27.68 -14.04 -14.24
N LYS A 30 28.34 -14.92 -13.50
CA LYS A 30 28.97 -16.10 -14.06
C LYS A 30 28.01 -17.28 -14.05
N ILE A 31 27.85 -17.94 -15.21
CA ILE A 31 27.03 -19.14 -15.36
C ILE A 31 27.87 -20.20 -16.04
N GLY A 32 28.24 -21.24 -15.31
CA GLY A 32 29.23 -22.20 -15.81
C GLY A 32 30.56 -21.50 -16.11
N ASP A 33 31.09 -21.68 -17.32
CA ASP A 33 32.33 -21.06 -17.77
C ASP A 33 32.15 -19.72 -18.50
N LYS A 34 30.93 -19.22 -18.59
CA LYS A 34 30.57 -18.00 -19.33
C LYS A 34 30.19 -16.86 -18.41
N ASN A 35 30.48 -15.65 -18.84
CA ASN A 35 30.15 -14.40 -18.13
C ASN A 35 29.01 -13.68 -18.85
N TYR A 36 28.07 -13.15 -18.08
CA TYR A 36 26.88 -12.45 -18.57
C TYR A 36 26.67 -11.13 -17.86
N SER A 37 26.15 -10.15 -18.57
CA SER A 37 25.61 -8.92 -18.00
C SER A 37 24.10 -9.03 -17.94
N PHE A 38 23.53 -8.92 -16.75
CA PHE A 38 22.11 -8.83 -16.49
C PHE A 38 21.73 -7.38 -16.31
N THR A 39 20.93 -6.84 -17.22
CA THR A 39 20.45 -5.47 -17.16
C THR A 39 18.96 -5.48 -16.82
N PRO A 40 18.54 -4.84 -15.73
CA PRO A 40 17.13 -4.78 -15.35
C PRO A 40 16.31 -4.04 -16.40
N PRO A 41 15.00 -4.38 -16.52
CA PRO A 41 14.12 -3.69 -17.43
C PRO A 41 13.95 -2.21 -17.05
N VAL A 42 13.79 -1.37 -18.07
CA VAL A 42 13.52 0.05 -17.85
C VAL A 42 12.11 0.20 -17.27
N PRO A 43 11.89 0.99 -16.20
CA PRO A 43 10.59 1.14 -15.53
C PRO A 43 9.42 1.53 -16.44
N SER A 44 9.70 2.13 -17.59
CA SER A 44 8.68 2.51 -18.60
C SER A 44 8.08 1.32 -19.36
N GLN A 45 8.59 0.12 -19.22
CA GLN A 45 8.18 -1.07 -19.99
C GLN A 45 7.05 -1.89 -19.34
N GLY A 46 6.65 -1.58 -18.10
CA GLY A 46 5.56 -2.25 -17.38
C GLY A 46 5.99 -3.46 -16.54
N ALA A 47 5.01 -4.07 -15.86
CA ALA A 47 5.25 -5.15 -14.90
C ALA A 47 5.73 -6.49 -15.52
N ASP A 48 5.53 -6.66 -16.83
CA ASP A 48 5.97 -7.85 -17.57
C ASP A 48 7.32 -7.64 -18.29
N ALA A 49 8.04 -6.57 -17.95
CA ALA A 49 9.31 -6.28 -18.56
C ALA A 49 10.39 -7.28 -18.10
N ALA A 50 11.17 -7.74 -19.04
CA ALA A 50 12.18 -8.78 -18.83
C ALA A 50 13.58 -8.20 -18.65
N TYR A 51 14.43 -8.92 -17.91
CA TYR A 51 15.87 -8.64 -17.88
C TYR A 51 16.50 -8.88 -19.24
N MET A 52 17.39 -7.99 -19.63
CA MET A 52 18.22 -8.17 -20.81
C MET A 52 19.52 -8.86 -20.39
N ILE A 53 19.77 -10.04 -20.97
CA ILE A 53 20.93 -10.85 -20.66
C ILE A 53 21.82 -10.93 -21.89
N ASN A 54 23.08 -10.51 -21.75
CA ASN A 54 24.06 -10.57 -22.82
C ASN A 54 25.31 -11.31 -22.33
N GLU A 55 25.83 -12.21 -23.15
CA GLU A 55 27.16 -12.80 -22.92
C GLU A 55 28.22 -11.71 -23.07
N ILE A 56 29.12 -11.60 -22.11
CA ILE A 56 30.22 -10.64 -22.09
C ILE A 56 31.55 -11.38 -22.10
N SER A 57 32.57 -10.73 -22.63
CA SER A 57 33.93 -11.29 -22.62
C SER A 57 34.49 -11.36 -21.20
N GLU A 58 35.51 -12.22 -21.02
CA GLU A 58 36.22 -12.33 -19.74
C GLU A 58 36.90 -11.00 -19.33
N ASP A 59 37.30 -10.19 -20.30
CA ASP A 59 37.89 -8.87 -20.06
C ASP A 59 36.83 -7.83 -19.61
N GLU A 60 35.57 -8.01 -19.96
CA GLU A 60 34.44 -7.17 -19.56
C GLU A 60 33.91 -7.58 -18.19
N PHE A 61 34.08 -8.84 -17.80
CA PHE A 61 33.70 -9.31 -16.48
C PHE A 61 34.59 -8.65 -15.43
N ASN A 62 34.00 -7.92 -14.50
CA ASN A 62 34.72 -7.06 -13.55
C ASN A 62 35.51 -7.87 -12.52
N ARG A 63 36.74 -8.28 -12.86
CA ARG A 63 37.63 -9.02 -11.97
C ARG A 63 38.19 -8.22 -10.79
N LYS A 64 37.95 -6.91 -10.75
CA LYS A 64 38.36 -6.08 -9.60
C LYS A 64 37.33 -6.14 -8.47
N ASN A 65 36.14 -6.63 -8.76
CA ASN A 65 35.12 -6.84 -7.72
C ASN A 65 35.49 -8.11 -6.92
N PRO A 66 35.62 -8.02 -5.60
CA PRO A 66 35.95 -9.16 -4.76
C PRO A 66 34.78 -10.14 -4.59
N PHE A 67 33.67 -9.91 -5.25
CA PHE A 67 32.54 -10.81 -5.29
C PHE A 67 31.96 -10.89 -6.70
N HIS A 68 31.35 -12.04 -6.99
CA HIS A 68 30.64 -12.28 -8.24
C HIS A 68 29.29 -12.90 -7.97
N PHE A 69 28.28 -12.48 -8.71
CA PHE A 69 27.03 -13.22 -8.77
C PHE A 69 27.22 -14.43 -9.67
N VAL A 70 26.91 -15.60 -9.16
CA VAL A 70 27.04 -16.86 -9.89
C VAL A 70 25.70 -17.57 -9.89
N MET A 71 25.28 -18.02 -11.07
CA MET A 71 24.13 -18.93 -11.15
C MET A 71 24.58 -20.32 -10.73
N ALA A 72 23.86 -20.93 -9.81
CA ALA A 72 24.16 -22.23 -9.22
C ALA A 72 22.91 -23.13 -9.18
N GLY A 73 23.09 -24.37 -8.76
CA GLY A 73 22.04 -25.39 -8.64
C GLY A 73 22.00 -26.38 -9.77
N ASP A 74 21.20 -27.44 -9.59
CA ASP A 74 21.07 -28.53 -10.58
C ASP A 74 20.23 -28.12 -11.80
N GLY A 75 19.67 -26.90 -11.76
CA GLY A 75 18.90 -26.31 -12.85
C GLY A 75 19.69 -25.70 -13.99
N ILE A 76 21.02 -25.74 -13.94
CA ILE A 76 21.88 -25.27 -15.02
C ILE A 76 22.19 -26.42 -15.96
N ASN A 77 21.70 -26.34 -17.19
CA ASN A 77 21.86 -27.37 -18.21
C ASN A 77 22.55 -26.77 -19.43
N GLU A 78 23.37 -27.56 -20.11
CA GLU A 78 24.04 -27.19 -21.37
C GLU A 78 23.67 -28.21 -22.44
N ASP A 79 23.34 -27.74 -23.66
CA ASP A 79 23.11 -28.64 -24.80
C ASP A 79 24.40 -28.98 -25.53
N GLU A 80 24.28 -29.88 -26.54
CA GLU A 80 25.44 -30.32 -27.35
C GLU A 80 26.10 -29.16 -28.16
N GLU A 81 25.39 -28.03 -28.29
CA GLU A 81 25.85 -26.84 -29.02
C GLU A 81 26.46 -25.79 -28.08
N GLY A 82 26.45 -26.05 -26.75
CA GLY A 82 27.03 -25.15 -25.75
C GLY A 82 26.04 -24.04 -25.29
N ASN A 83 24.76 -24.17 -25.56
CA ASN A 83 23.75 -23.23 -25.03
C ASN A 83 23.37 -23.61 -23.60
N VAL A 84 23.27 -22.59 -22.74
CA VAL A 84 22.93 -22.77 -21.33
C VAL A 84 21.43 -22.53 -21.13
N TYR A 85 20.78 -23.48 -20.47
CA TYR A 85 19.36 -23.42 -20.10
C TYR A 85 19.23 -23.45 -18.59
N LEU A 86 18.35 -22.60 -18.05
CA LEU A 86 18.06 -22.54 -16.62
C LEU A 86 16.67 -23.13 -16.34
N SER A 87 16.56 -23.93 -15.29
CA SER A 87 15.31 -24.45 -14.77
C SER A 87 14.99 -23.82 -13.40
N GLU A 88 13.85 -24.18 -12.82
CA GLU A 88 13.41 -23.71 -11.51
C GLU A 88 14.37 -24.06 -10.35
N GLU A 89 15.31 -24.99 -10.57
CA GLU A 89 16.31 -25.37 -9.57
C GLU A 89 17.60 -24.52 -9.66
N ALA A 90 17.70 -23.61 -10.64
CA ALA A 90 18.79 -22.65 -10.72
C ALA A 90 18.52 -21.47 -9.79
N PHE A 91 19.53 -21.04 -9.06
CA PHE A 91 19.46 -19.89 -8.16
C PHE A 91 20.74 -19.04 -8.22
N PHE A 92 20.63 -17.77 -7.89
CA PHE A 92 21.80 -16.91 -7.73
C PHE A 92 22.48 -17.17 -6.39
N LYS A 93 23.81 -17.20 -6.40
CA LYS A 93 24.64 -17.13 -5.19
C LYS A 93 25.76 -16.11 -5.40
N ILE A 94 26.30 -15.65 -4.29
CA ILE A 94 27.48 -14.79 -4.29
C ILE A 94 28.72 -15.66 -4.05
N GLU A 95 29.69 -15.59 -4.93
CA GLU A 95 31.02 -16.16 -4.71
C GLU A 95 32.02 -15.04 -4.41
N ILE A 96 32.79 -15.26 -3.36
CA ILE A 96 33.82 -14.31 -2.93
C ILE A 96 35.15 -14.73 -3.57
N ASP A 97 35.79 -13.79 -4.27
CA ASP A 97 37.12 -13.99 -4.80
C ASP A 97 38.14 -13.95 -3.65
N THR A 98 38.65 -15.10 -3.29
CA THR A 98 39.66 -15.25 -2.23
C THR A 98 41.04 -14.72 -2.62
N GLU A 99 41.27 -14.44 -3.90
CA GLU A 99 42.53 -13.86 -4.41
C GLU A 99 42.47 -12.33 -4.48
N ALA A 100 41.31 -11.71 -4.21
CA ALA A 100 41.20 -10.27 -4.12
C ALA A 100 42.01 -9.70 -2.96
N ASP A 101 42.41 -8.44 -3.07
CA ASP A 101 43.18 -7.76 -2.03
C ASP A 101 42.27 -7.36 -0.84
N TRP A 102 42.10 -8.29 0.09
CA TRP A 102 41.30 -8.13 1.28
C TRP A 102 42.08 -7.52 2.42
N GLN A 103 41.54 -6.50 3.06
CA GLN A 103 42.10 -5.95 4.30
C GLN A 103 41.73 -6.88 5.47
N THR A 104 42.73 -7.34 6.20
CA THR A 104 42.58 -8.20 7.38
C THR A 104 42.58 -7.43 8.69
N ASP A 105 43.01 -6.18 8.70
CA ASP A 105 43.10 -5.34 9.87
C ASP A 105 41.93 -4.39 9.96
N VAL A 106 41.36 -4.28 11.19
CA VAL A 106 40.32 -3.29 11.51
C VAL A 106 40.88 -1.88 11.33
N TYR A 107 40.20 -1.06 10.55
CA TYR A 107 40.57 0.34 10.40
C TYR A 107 40.05 1.12 11.62
N ASP A 108 40.93 1.30 12.62
CA ASP A 108 40.64 2.14 13.80
C ASP A 108 41.41 3.45 13.60
N THR A 109 40.71 4.53 13.29
CA THR A 109 41.38 5.77 12.90
C THR A 109 41.56 6.70 14.08
N ASP A 110 42.78 6.80 14.57
CA ASP A 110 43.21 7.98 15.35
C ASP A 110 43.49 9.21 14.45
N GLN A 111 43.30 9.09 13.14
CA GLN A 111 43.64 10.14 12.17
C GLN A 111 42.41 10.89 11.65
N ALA A 112 42.39 12.19 11.89
CA ALA A 112 41.33 13.07 11.45
C ALA A 112 41.30 13.26 9.92
N GLY A 113 40.20 12.86 9.25
CA GLY A 113 39.78 13.40 7.95
C GLY A 113 40.24 12.66 6.70
N GLY A 114 40.90 11.50 6.80
CA GLY A 114 41.30 10.74 5.63
C GLY A 114 40.19 9.95 4.96
N ASP A 115 40.28 9.74 3.66
CA ASP A 115 39.42 8.82 2.91
C ASP A 115 39.85 7.36 3.11
N ILE A 116 38.90 6.45 3.12
CA ILE A 116 39.13 5.01 3.19
C ILE A 116 38.65 4.41 1.87
N ALA A 117 39.55 3.73 1.17
CA ALA A 117 39.24 3.00 -0.06
C ALA A 117 39.85 1.61 0.05
N ALA A 118 39.05 0.62 0.47
CA ALA A 118 39.54 -0.73 0.72
C ALA A 118 38.42 -1.76 0.67
N ASN A 119 38.79 -3.03 0.50
CA ASN A 119 37.86 -4.16 0.58
C ASN A 119 38.04 -4.87 1.92
N PHE A 120 36.95 -5.13 2.60
CA PHE A 120 36.91 -5.80 3.90
C PHE A 120 36.00 -7.04 3.84
N GLY A 121 36.58 -8.19 4.17
CA GLY A 121 35.83 -9.45 4.15
C GLY A 121 36.11 -10.33 5.35
N GLY A 122 35.07 -11.04 5.86
CA GLY A 122 35.20 -12.03 6.91
C GLY A 122 35.61 -11.48 8.29
N GLN A 123 35.46 -10.19 8.54
CA GLN A 123 35.89 -9.58 9.81
C GLN A 123 34.97 -9.98 10.96
N ALA A 124 35.55 -10.42 12.07
CA ALA A 124 34.82 -10.71 13.31
C ALA A 124 34.53 -9.45 14.17
N LYS A 125 35.06 -8.30 13.78
CA LYS A 125 34.85 -7.00 14.39
C LYS A 125 34.37 -6.03 13.30
N ASN A 126 34.01 -4.80 13.69
CA ASN A 126 33.70 -3.77 12.72
C ASN A 126 34.90 -3.55 11.79
N ALA A 127 34.68 -3.63 10.48
CA ALA A 127 35.76 -3.44 9.51
C ALA A 127 36.28 -1.99 9.55
N VAL A 128 35.38 -1.03 9.73
CA VAL A 128 35.71 0.38 10.00
C VAL A 128 35.05 0.80 11.31
N SER A 129 35.84 1.27 12.27
CA SER A 129 35.37 1.87 13.52
C SER A 129 35.80 3.33 13.56
N ASN A 130 34.82 4.25 13.49
CA ASN A 130 35.07 5.67 13.71
C ASN A 130 34.88 5.97 15.21
N PRO A 131 35.94 6.31 15.95
CA PRO A 131 35.85 6.50 17.40
C PRO A 131 35.01 7.73 17.75
N GLU A 132 34.69 7.89 19.03
CA GLU A 132 33.99 9.06 19.53
C GLU A 132 34.73 10.35 19.14
N ASN A 133 34.02 11.33 18.56
CA ASN A 133 34.56 12.56 17.96
C ASN A 133 35.51 12.34 16.78
N GLY A 134 35.63 11.11 16.26
CA GLY A 134 36.45 10.80 15.09
C GLY A 134 35.92 11.45 13.82
N LYS A 135 36.80 11.66 12.88
CA LYS A 135 36.44 12.20 11.55
C LYS A 135 37.03 11.34 10.45
N ILE A 136 36.17 10.87 9.56
CA ILE A 136 36.54 10.15 8.35
C ILE A 136 36.07 10.97 7.14
N GLY A 137 36.85 11.02 6.09
CA GLY A 137 36.46 11.59 4.81
C GLY A 137 35.39 10.75 4.13
N LYS A 138 35.71 10.19 2.99
CA LYS A 138 34.80 9.27 2.28
C LYS A 138 35.23 7.82 2.49
N ILE A 139 34.24 6.95 2.59
CA ILE A 139 34.46 5.51 2.62
C ILE A 139 33.99 4.94 1.27
N SER A 140 34.85 4.11 0.67
CA SER A 140 34.52 3.38 -0.56
C SER A 140 35.14 1.98 -0.51
N GLY A 141 34.67 1.09 -1.37
CA GLY A 141 35.13 -0.29 -1.45
C GLY A 141 34.01 -1.29 -1.16
N ASN A 142 34.39 -2.50 -0.82
CA ASN A 142 33.45 -3.59 -0.61
C ASN A 142 33.55 -4.13 0.81
N PHE A 143 32.40 -4.38 1.45
CA PHE A 143 32.29 -4.92 2.80
C PHE A 143 31.46 -6.21 2.72
N ILE A 144 32.12 -7.36 2.88
CA ILE A 144 31.52 -8.65 2.55
C ILE A 144 31.68 -9.65 3.69
N VAL A 145 30.59 -10.28 4.09
CA VAL A 145 30.55 -11.38 5.09
C VAL A 145 31.24 -11.00 6.40
N ASN A 146 31.08 -9.77 6.86
CA ASN A 146 31.58 -9.36 8.16
C ASN A 146 30.60 -9.82 9.23
N SER A 147 31.10 -10.32 10.38
CA SER A 147 30.31 -10.83 11.51
C SER A 147 30.08 -9.76 12.59
N SER A 148 30.16 -8.50 12.22
CA SER A 148 29.81 -7.32 13.01
C SER A 148 29.39 -6.23 12.03
N SER A 149 28.81 -5.12 12.51
CA SER A 149 28.51 -4.00 11.62
C SER A 149 29.76 -3.65 10.81
N ALA A 150 29.66 -3.65 9.48
CA ALA A 150 30.83 -3.37 8.66
C ALA A 150 31.42 -1.99 8.99
N ILE A 151 30.53 -0.99 9.17
CA ILE A 151 30.91 0.36 9.61
C ILE A 151 30.21 0.70 10.92
N LEU A 152 30.98 1.05 11.95
CA LEU A 152 30.50 1.66 13.19
C LEU A 152 30.91 3.14 13.24
N ASN A 153 29.96 4.04 13.27
CA ASN A 153 30.19 5.47 13.51
C ASN A 153 29.71 5.85 14.90
N ASN A 154 30.63 6.10 15.83
CA ASN A 154 30.32 6.35 17.24
C ASN A 154 29.73 7.73 17.52
N ASN A 155 29.40 8.01 18.78
CA ASN A 155 28.81 9.27 19.21
C ASN A 155 29.69 10.47 18.82
N PHE A 156 29.07 11.52 18.30
CA PHE A 156 29.75 12.76 17.87
C PHE A 156 30.79 12.58 16.77
N ALA A 157 30.93 11.38 16.23
CA ALA A 157 31.81 11.12 15.12
C ALA A 157 31.18 11.53 13.79
N GLU A 158 32.00 11.87 12.81
CA GLU A 158 31.58 12.34 11.50
C GLU A 158 32.21 11.47 10.39
N ILE A 159 31.37 11.05 9.43
CA ILE A 159 31.79 10.47 8.15
C ILE A 159 31.21 11.34 7.04
N ASN A 160 32.04 11.91 6.19
CA ASN A 160 31.58 12.84 5.15
C ASN A 160 30.73 12.18 4.07
N GLY A 161 30.92 10.89 3.81
CA GLY A 161 30.09 10.10 2.90
C GLY A 161 30.55 8.67 2.76
N ILE A 162 29.64 7.82 2.30
CA ILE A 162 29.87 6.40 2.05
C ILE A 162 29.36 6.09 0.65
N ASN A 163 30.25 5.56 -0.20
CA ASN A 163 29.90 5.03 -1.51
C ASN A 163 30.54 3.66 -1.64
N ALA A 164 29.85 2.64 -1.12
CA ALA A 164 30.42 1.31 -0.93
C ALA A 164 29.35 0.24 -1.05
N ASP A 165 29.77 -0.99 -1.35
CA ASP A 165 28.90 -2.14 -1.45
C ASP A 165 29.00 -2.99 -0.18
N PHE A 166 27.84 -3.38 0.35
CA PHE A 166 27.71 -4.12 1.60
C PHE A 166 26.94 -5.41 1.34
N ILE A 167 27.62 -6.55 1.43
CA ILE A 167 27.06 -7.83 1.01
C ILE A 167 27.18 -8.87 2.11
N SER A 168 26.06 -9.46 2.50
CA SER A 168 25.98 -10.55 3.48
C SER A 168 26.67 -10.26 4.81
N ASN A 169 26.68 -9.00 5.26
CA ASN A 169 27.21 -8.65 6.57
C ASN A 169 26.16 -8.96 7.64
N GLN A 170 26.59 -9.48 8.78
CA GLN A 170 25.74 -9.87 9.88
C GLN A 170 26.19 -9.20 11.18
N ALA A 171 25.25 -8.56 11.90
CA ALA A 171 25.55 -7.90 13.16
C ALA A 171 24.38 -8.01 14.15
N TYR A 172 24.59 -7.58 15.39
CA TYR A 172 23.46 -7.40 16.31
C TYR A 172 22.57 -6.23 15.87
N HIS A 173 23.18 -5.10 15.47
CA HIS A 173 22.49 -3.94 14.93
C HIS A 173 23.20 -3.47 13.65
N GLY A 174 22.42 -3.12 12.60
CA GLY A 174 22.97 -2.58 11.37
C GLY A 174 24.02 -3.49 10.73
N GLY A 175 23.61 -4.54 10.04
CA GLY A 175 24.57 -5.49 9.43
C GLY A 175 25.66 -4.79 8.60
N ALA A 176 25.30 -3.76 7.83
CA ALA A 176 26.25 -2.93 7.10
C ALA A 176 26.72 -1.72 7.93
N ILE A 177 25.79 -0.87 8.39
CA ILE A 177 26.13 0.41 9.02
C ILE A 177 25.39 0.57 10.34
N TYR A 178 26.13 0.84 11.41
CA TYR A 178 25.59 1.29 12.70
C TYR A 178 26.04 2.72 12.97
N ASN A 179 25.12 3.67 12.88
CA ASN A 179 25.39 5.09 13.06
C ASN A 179 24.87 5.65 14.38
N ARG A 180 25.74 6.25 15.18
CA ARG A 180 25.42 7.05 16.38
C ARG A 180 25.84 8.51 16.24
N GLY A 181 26.66 8.83 15.23
CA GLY A 181 27.20 10.14 14.95
C GLY A 181 26.49 10.78 13.74
N LYS A 182 27.28 11.44 12.92
CA LYS A 182 26.81 12.05 11.67
C LYS A 182 27.43 11.38 10.47
N ILE A 183 26.61 11.04 9.47
CA ILE A 183 27.04 10.57 8.18
C ILE A 183 26.45 11.48 7.11
N GLY A 184 27.25 11.87 6.13
CA GLY A 184 26.79 12.61 4.95
C GLY A 184 25.94 11.75 4.03
N ASP A 185 26.34 11.67 2.76
CA ASP A 185 25.61 10.86 1.77
C ASP A 185 26.02 9.40 1.86
N ILE A 186 25.04 8.51 1.81
CA ILE A 186 25.23 7.07 1.71
C ILE A 186 24.72 6.61 0.35
N SER A 187 25.52 5.80 -0.36
CA SER A 187 25.14 5.16 -1.62
C SER A 187 25.87 3.83 -1.80
N GLY A 188 25.38 2.98 -2.70
CA GLY A 188 25.94 1.68 -3.02
C GLY A 188 24.90 0.57 -2.96
N LEU A 189 25.38 -0.67 -2.96
CA LEU A 189 24.56 -1.87 -2.91
C LEU A 189 24.52 -2.41 -1.46
N PHE A 190 23.33 -2.68 -0.95
CA PHE A 190 23.11 -3.29 0.35
C PHE A 190 22.35 -4.59 0.14
N ILE A 191 23.07 -5.71 0.04
CA ILE A 191 22.51 -7.00 -0.37
C ILE A 191 22.66 -8.02 0.74
N ASN A 192 21.55 -8.71 1.08
CA ASN A 192 21.53 -9.84 2.01
C ASN A 192 22.20 -9.53 3.37
N ASN A 193 22.16 -8.26 3.81
CA ASN A 193 22.68 -7.95 5.14
C ASN A 193 21.67 -8.34 6.21
N GLN A 194 22.16 -8.74 7.38
CA GLN A 194 21.35 -9.33 8.44
C GLN A 194 21.61 -8.70 9.80
N SER A 195 20.58 -8.60 10.61
CA SER A 195 20.74 -8.18 12.00
C SER A 195 19.80 -8.90 12.94
N GLU A 196 20.17 -8.92 14.22
CA GLU A 196 19.34 -9.49 15.30
C GLU A 196 18.44 -8.43 15.95
N GLY A 197 18.91 -7.20 16.04
CA GLY A 197 18.27 -6.08 16.73
C GLY A 197 17.69 -5.01 15.79
N GLY A 198 17.58 -5.30 14.48
CA GLY A 198 16.95 -4.44 13.50
C GLY A 198 17.91 -3.54 12.71
N GLY A 199 17.38 -2.99 11.60
CA GLY A 199 18.14 -2.27 10.60
C GLY A 199 19.12 -3.22 9.92
N ASN A 200 18.61 -4.21 9.20
CA ASN A 200 19.43 -5.30 8.66
C ASN A 200 20.60 -4.81 7.82
N ALA A 201 20.43 -3.70 7.10
CA ALA A 201 21.54 -2.98 6.47
C ALA A 201 21.96 -1.77 7.31
N VAL A 202 21.06 -0.84 7.66
CA VAL A 202 21.41 0.41 8.34
C VAL A 202 20.60 0.60 9.62
N PHE A 203 21.29 0.77 10.75
CA PHE A 203 20.70 1.22 11.99
C PHE A 203 21.19 2.63 12.35
N ASN A 204 20.26 3.59 12.37
CA ASN A 204 20.58 4.99 12.64
C ASN A 204 20.04 5.46 14.00
N LEU A 205 20.93 5.88 14.88
CA LEU A 205 20.64 6.60 16.12
C LEU A 205 21.06 8.08 16.06
N GLY A 206 21.86 8.45 15.06
CA GLY A 206 22.42 9.79 14.89
C GLY A 206 21.76 10.55 13.74
N GLU A 207 22.57 11.22 12.95
CA GLU A 207 22.14 11.98 11.78
C GLU A 207 22.70 11.34 10.49
N ILE A 208 21.84 11.16 9.48
CA ILE A 208 22.25 10.84 8.11
C ILE A 208 21.64 11.89 7.18
N VAL A 209 22.48 12.51 6.34
CA VAL A 209 22.01 13.56 5.44
C VAL A 209 21.18 12.97 4.31
N ASN A 210 21.72 12.02 3.55
CA ASN A 210 21.02 11.36 2.47
C ASN A 210 21.33 9.86 2.43
N ILE A 211 20.34 9.07 2.05
CA ILE A 211 20.49 7.64 1.73
C ILE A 211 19.99 7.42 0.31
N GLY A 212 20.87 6.89 -0.54
CA GLY A 212 20.58 6.42 -1.88
C GLY A 212 21.06 4.98 -2.07
N GLY A 213 21.01 4.50 -3.32
CA GLY A 213 21.46 3.16 -3.67
C GLY A 213 20.34 2.12 -3.67
N GLN A 214 20.73 0.86 -3.52
CA GLN A 214 19.81 -0.28 -3.63
C GLN A 214 19.90 -1.18 -2.41
N PHE A 215 18.76 -1.51 -1.84
CA PHE A 215 18.61 -2.39 -0.69
C PHE A 215 17.82 -3.63 -1.12
N VAL A 216 18.54 -4.77 -1.20
CA VAL A 216 17.99 -5.99 -1.77
C VAL A 216 18.16 -7.14 -0.78
N ASP A 217 17.09 -7.89 -0.53
CA ASP A 217 17.10 -9.11 0.28
C ASP A 217 17.70 -8.97 1.69
N ASN A 218 17.64 -7.75 2.27
CA ASN A 218 18.09 -7.59 3.64
C ASN A 218 17.01 -8.14 4.59
N HIS A 219 17.40 -9.02 5.52
CA HIS A 219 16.46 -9.76 6.35
C HIS A 219 17.01 -10.09 7.74
N ASP A 220 16.14 -10.56 8.61
CA ASP A 220 16.50 -10.89 9.98
C ASP A 220 17.44 -12.11 10.07
N ALA A 221 18.40 -12.04 10.99
CA ALA A 221 19.34 -13.14 11.25
C ALA A 221 18.73 -14.31 12.03
N TYR A 222 17.54 -14.16 12.60
CA TYR A 222 16.93 -15.17 13.45
C TYR A 222 16.23 -16.30 12.69
N THR A 223 16.49 -17.53 13.11
CA THR A 223 15.69 -18.70 12.73
C THR A 223 14.45 -18.83 13.64
N TYR A 224 13.43 -19.54 13.15
CA TYR A 224 12.18 -19.82 13.89
C TYR A 224 12.39 -20.37 15.31
N GLU A 225 13.50 -21.07 15.57
CA GLU A 225 13.81 -21.66 16.89
C GLU A 225 14.18 -20.61 17.96
N ALA A 226 14.73 -19.46 17.57
CA ALA A 226 15.02 -18.36 18.49
C ALA A 226 13.75 -17.66 19.00
N ARG A 227 12.60 -17.82 18.34
CA ARG A 227 11.28 -17.33 18.77
C ARG A 227 10.80 -17.85 20.14
N MET A 228 11.31 -19.00 20.58
CA MET A 228 10.84 -19.68 21.78
C MET A 228 11.53 -19.20 23.06
N MET A 229 12.43 -18.22 22.98
CA MET A 229 13.04 -17.65 24.19
C MET A 229 12.23 -16.45 24.70
N PRO A 230 11.57 -16.56 25.87
CA PRO A 230 10.65 -15.50 26.35
C PRO A 230 11.34 -14.24 26.89
N MET A 231 12.60 -14.00 26.57
CA MET A 231 13.40 -12.91 27.16
C MET A 231 14.03 -11.93 26.16
N VAL A 232 13.71 -11.97 24.87
CA VAL A 232 14.14 -10.91 23.94
C VAL A 232 13.01 -9.90 23.82
N LEU A 233 12.88 -9.10 24.86
CA LEU A 233 12.04 -7.92 24.90
C LEU A 233 12.63 -6.88 23.94
N ASP A 234 11.78 -6.38 23.04
CA ASP A 234 12.03 -5.20 22.18
C ASP A 234 12.83 -5.44 20.88
N ILE A 235 12.58 -6.55 20.19
CA ILE A 235 13.00 -6.69 18.79
C ILE A 235 12.02 -5.88 17.93
N ARG A 236 12.22 -4.58 17.89
CA ARG A 236 11.61 -3.70 16.88
C ARG A 236 12.64 -3.49 15.81
N GLY A 237 12.40 -3.97 14.60
CA GLY A 237 13.34 -3.85 13.52
C GLY A 237 12.69 -3.40 12.21
N GLY A 238 13.38 -2.59 11.45
CA GLY A 238 13.10 -2.37 10.03
C GLY A 238 13.89 -3.39 9.22
N GLY A 239 13.31 -3.92 8.16
CA GLY A 239 14.00 -4.90 7.33
C GLY A 239 15.36 -4.38 6.85
N ALA A 240 15.40 -3.35 6.04
CA ALA A 240 16.67 -2.79 5.59
C ALA A 240 17.15 -1.64 6.50
N ILE A 241 16.29 -0.69 6.84
CA ILE A 241 16.63 0.52 7.62
C ILE A 241 15.80 0.59 8.89
N LEU A 242 16.46 0.74 10.05
CA LEU A 242 15.85 1.19 11.30
C LEU A 242 16.35 2.59 11.62
N ASN A 243 15.45 3.57 11.65
CA ASN A 243 15.76 4.94 12.04
C ASN A 243 15.19 5.30 13.41
N ARG A 244 16.06 5.63 14.35
CA ARG A 244 15.75 6.25 15.66
C ARG A 244 16.34 7.64 15.83
N GLY A 245 17.11 8.09 14.83
CA GLY A 245 17.70 9.41 14.77
C GLY A 245 17.02 10.29 13.73
N THR A 246 17.80 11.02 12.96
CA THR A 246 17.30 11.89 11.89
C THR A 246 17.88 11.46 10.55
N ILE A 247 17.03 11.37 9.53
CA ILE A 247 17.43 11.20 8.13
C ILE A 247 16.86 12.36 7.32
N GLY A 248 17.72 13.07 6.57
CA GLY A 248 17.30 14.20 5.73
C GLY A 248 16.53 13.70 4.51
N LYS A 249 17.11 12.80 3.72
CA LYS A 249 16.46 12.27 2.53
C LYS A 249 16.78 10.80 2.34
N ILE A 250 15.78 10.04 1.94
CA ILE A 250 15.92 8.69 1.37
C ILE A 250 15.48 8.76 -0.09
N ASP A 251 16.34 8.36 -1.02
CA ASP A 251 16.07 8.29 -2.45
C ASP A 251 16.72 7.02 -3.00
N ALA A 252 16.07 5.89 -2.73
CA ALA A 252 16.66 4.57 -2.91
C ALA A 252 15.64 3.55 -3.43
N GLU A 253 16.15 2.42 -3.90
CA GLU A 253 15.34 1.28 -4.30
C GLU A 253 15.40 0.20 -3.22
N PHE A 254 14.22 -0.29 -2.79
CA PHE A 254 14.08 -1.35 -1.79
C PHE A 254 13.37 -2.52 -2.42
N ASN A 255 14.06 -3.65 -2.54
CA ASN A 255 13.53 -4.83 -3.21
C ASN A 255 13.66 -6.07 -2.31
N ASN A 256 12.54 -6.75 -2.09
CA ASN A 256 12.47 -8.02 -1.35
C ASN A 256 13.11 -7.96 0.06
N ASN A 257 13.08 -6.81 0.72
CA ASN A 257 13.55 -6.74 2.09
C ASN A 257 12.47 -7.30 3.03
N ILE A 258 12.88 -8.13 3.99
CA ILE A 258 11.95 -8.91 4.80
C ILE A 258 12.23 -8.68 6.29
N PHE A 259 11.17 -8.37 7.02
CA PHE A 259 11.15 -8.37 8.47
C PHE A 259 9.99 -9.23 8.99
N LYS A 260 10.27 -10.24 9.82
CA LYS A 260 9.26 -11.24 10.21
C LYS A 260 8.76 -11.10 11.66
N TYR A 261 9.25 -10.13 12.41
CA TYR A 261 8.96 -10.00 13.84
C TYR A 261 8.15 -8.75 14.15
N ASP A 262 7.31 -8.87 15.14
CA ASP A 262 6.35 -8.00 15.85
C ASP A 262 6.17 -6.59 15.24
N ARG A 263 6.16 -5.69 14.85
CA ARG A 263 5.74 -4.34 14.42
C ARG A 263 6.79 -3.58 13.58
N GLY A 264 7.44 -4.24 12.64
CA GLY A 264 8.42 -3.61 11.78
C GLY A 264 7.98 -3.46 10.32
N GLY A 265 8.60 -2.55 9.59
CA GLY A 265 8.48 -2.42 8.14
C GLY A 265 9.45 -3.37 7.43
N GLY A 266 9.03 -3.96 6.32
CA GLY A 266 9.90 -4.82 5.51
C GLY A 266 11.15 -4.09 5.01
N ALA A 267 11.01 -2.84 4.56
CA ALA A 267 12.14 -2.01 4.14
C ALA A 267 12.56 -1.01 5.22
N ILE A 268 11.63 -0.21 5.76
CA ILE A 268 11.95 0.88 6.70
C ILE A 268 11.07 0.80 7.94
N LEU A 269 11.68 0.83 9.13
CA LEU A 269 11.02 1.23 10.37
C LEU A 269 11.53 2.60 10.78
N ASN A 270 10.62 3.57 10.90
CA ASN A 270 10.92 4.90 11.39
C ASN A 270 10.36 5.11 12.80
N GLU A 271 11.24 5.21 13.79
CA GLU A 271 10.97 5.62 15.17
C GLU A 271 11.60 7.00 15.48
N GLY A 272 12.28 7.62 14.49
CA GLY A 272 12.86 8.95 14.54
C GLY A 272 12.24 9.88 13.50
N ASP A 273 12.99 10.86 13.04
CA ASP A 273 12.53 11.83 12.04
C ASP A 273 13.10 11.52 10.65
N ILE A 274 12.25 11.48 9.63
CA ILE A 274 12.66 11.46 8.23
C ILE A 274 12.02 12.67 7.53
N LYS A 275 12.84 13.46 6.82
CA LYS A 275 12.29 14.63 6.11
C LYS A 275 11.63 14.23 4.81
N GLU A 276 12.31 13.45 3.97
CA GLU A 276 11.81 13.11 2.65
C GLU A 276 12.10 11.65 2.29
N ILE A 277 11.12 10.99 1.70
CA ILE A 277 11.25 9.64 1.15
C ILE A 277 10.83 9.67 -0.32
N TYR A 278 11.75 9.28 -1.17
CA TYR A 278 11.56 9.03 -2.59
C TYR A 278 11.98 7.60 -2.93
N GLY A 279 11.77 7.19 -4.20
CA GLY A 279 12.28 5.93 -4.73
C GLY A 279 11.21 4.86 -4.88
N LYS A 280 11.63 3.60 -4.84
CA LYS A 280 10.76 2.45 -5.12
C LYS A 280 10.84 1.41 -4.02
N PHE A 281 9.69 0.86 -3.69
CA PHE A 281 9.54 -0.19 -2.71
C PHE A 281 8.82 -1.37 -3.40
N THR A 282 9.56 -2.44 -3.69
CA THR A 282 9.04 -3.57 -4.44
C THR A 282 9.15 -4.86 -3.64
N ALA A 283 8.06 -5.60 -3.53
CA ALA A 283 8.01 -6.93 -2.91
C ALA A 283 8.61 -7.01 -1.49
N ASN A 284 8.57 -5.90 -0.72
CA ASN A 284 9.01 -5.93 0.65
C ASN A 284 7.93 -6.54 1.55
N GLU A 285 8.34 -7.29 2.57
CA GLU A 285 7.45 -8.01 3.48
C GLU A 285 7.71 -7.63 4.94
N GLY A 286 6.67 -7.25 5.65
CA GLY A 286 6.73 -6.92 7.06
C GLY A 286 5.43 -7.22 7.79
N PRO A 287 5.43 -7.34 9.13
CA PRO A 287 4.21 -7.61 9.88
C PRO A 287 3.25 -6.41 9.93
N ALA A 288 3.78 -5.18 9.95
CA ALA A 288 2.97 -3.98 10.07
C ALA A 288 2.98 -3.12 8.80
N GLY A 289 4.12 -2.78 8.24
CA GLY A 289 4.23 -2.09 6.95
C GLY A 289 5.02 -2.94 5.98
N GLY A 290 4.44 -3.43 4.90
CA GLY A 290 5.21 -4.23 3.94
C GLY A 290 6.48 -3.51 3.50
N ALA A 291 6.38 -2.21 3.20
CA ALA A 291 7.53 -1.37 2.90
C ALA A 291 7.93 -0.50 4.11
N ILE A 292 7.01 0.34 4.60
CA ILE A 292 7.33 1.36 5.61
C ILE A 292 6.39 1.22 6.82
N THR A 293 6.98 1.20 8.01
CA THR A 293 6.28 1.46 9.27
C THR A 293 6.77 2.79 9.84
N ASN A 294 5.87 3.75 10.03
CA ASN A 294 6.14 5.02 10.67
C ASN A 294 5.54 5.09 12.07
N MET A 295 6.39 5.25 13.09
CA MET A 295 5.99 5.39 14.49
C MET A 295 6.26 6.80 15.05
N ASN A 296 6.93 7.66 14.29
CA ASN A 296 7.21 9.03 14.70
C ASN A 296 6.90 10.03 13.58
N LYS A 297 7.86 10.60 12.91
CA LYS A 297 7.59 11.68 11.95
C LYS A 297 8.22 11.47 10.57
N ILE A 298 7.41 11.68 9.53
CA ILE A 298 7.87 11.82 8.14
C ILE A 298 7.24 13.08 7.55
N ASP A 299 8.06 13.98 6.99
CA ASP A 299 7.51 15.20 6.41
C ASP A 299 6.92 14.96 5.02
N LEU A 300 7.59 14.19 4.15
CA LEU A 300 7.14 13.91 2.78
C LEU A 300 7.42 12.48 2.36
N ILE A 301 6.42 11.85 1.73
CA ILE A 301 6.58 10.61 0.96
C ILE A 301 6.14 10.88 -0.48
N SER A 302 7.04 10.61 -1.45
CA SER A 302 6.76 10.70 -2.87
C SER A 302 7.39 9.52 -3.60
N ALA A 303 6.76 8.34 -3.50
CA ALA A 303 7.38 7.06 -3.85
C ALA A 303 6.41 6.09 -4.53
N GLU A 304 6.96 5.05 -5.13
CA GLU A 304 6.22 3.95 -5.74
C GLU A 304 6.26 2.71 -4.82
N PHE A 305 5.09 2.13 -4.53
CA PHE A 305 4.92 0.95 -3.70
C PHE A 305 4.28 -0.16 -4.54
N TYR A 306 5.04 -1.17 -4.88
CA TYR A 306 4.59 -2.25 -5.76
C TYR A 306 4.75 -3.62 -5.09
N ALA A 307 3.67 -4.41 -5.07
CA ALA A 307 3.65 -5.80 -4.60
C ALA A 307 4.22 -6.01 -3.18
N ASN A 308 4.17 -4.99 -2.30
CA ASN A 308 4.56 -5.15 -0.91
C ASN A 308 3.47 -5.89 -0.13
N SER A 309 3.85 -6.59 0.93
CA SER A 309 2.94 -7.46 1.68
C SER A 309 3.06 -7.30 3.20
N ALA A 310 1.92 -7.21 3.89
CA ALA A 310 1.86 -7.20 5.35
C ALA A 310 0.48 -7.63 5.86
N ASP A 311 0.42 -8.03 7.13
CA ASP A 311 -0.84 -8.27 7.84
C ASP A 311 -1.56 -6.96 8.17
N MET A 312 -0.81 -5.85 8.37
CA MET A 312 -1.33 -4.51 8.66
C MET A 312 -0.58 -3.47 7.82
N GLY A 313 -1.30 -2.75 6.91
CA GLY A 313 -0.68 -1.78 6.03
C GLY A 313 0.28 -2.40 5.01
N SER A 314 -0.25 -3.07 3.98
CA SER A 314 0.56 -3.87 3.05
C SER A 314 1.72 -3.11 2.38
N ALA A 315 1.65 -1.79 2.29
CA ALA A 315 2.76 -0.94 1.87
C ALA A 315 3.22 -0.01 3.01
N LEU A 316 2.28 0.68 3.66
CA LEU A 316 2.57 1.70 4.66
C LEU A 316 1.67 1.52 5.89
N ALA A 317 2.27 1.42 7.08
CA ALA A 317 1.59 1.53 8.36
C ALA A 317 2.04 2.81 9.07
N ASN A 318 1.11 3.67 9.43
CA ASN A 318 1.38 4.93 10.13
C ASN A 318 0.75 4.96 11.51
N GLY A 319 1.56 4.88 12.56
CA GLY A 319 1.17 5.15 13.95
C GLY A 319 1.66 6.51 14.46
N GLY A 320 2.42 7.27 13.65
CA GLY A 320 2.98 8.58 13.95
C GLY A 320 2.35 9.71 13.15
N GLU A 321 3.17 10.63 12.68
CA GLU A 321 2.78 11.79 11.87
C GLU A 321 3.42 11.70 10.47
N ILE A 322 2.62 11.85 9.43
CA ILE A 322 3.07 12.07 8.06
C ILE A 322 2.44 13.37 7.57
N ASN A 323 3.25 14.38 7.23
CA ASN A 323 2.69 15.64 6.78
C ASN A 323 2.08 15.53 5.39
N GLU A 324 2.76 14.90 4.44
CA GLU A 324 2.26 14.76 3.07
C GLU A 324 2.70 13.45 2.41
N ILE A 325 1.76 12.76 1.75
CA ILE A 325 2.01 11.71 0.76
C ILE A 325 1.60 12.31 -0.59
N LYS A 326 2.55 12.46 -1.52
CA LYS A 326 2.33 13.22 -2.75
C LYS A 326 2.88 12.49 -3.97
N ASN A 327 2.13 12.52 -5.07
CA ASN A 327 2.52 11.90 -6.33
C ASN A 327 2.92 10.42 -6.19
N SER A 328 2.38 9.74 -5.17
CA SER A 328 2.73 8.36 -4.85
C SER A 328 1.81 7.37 -5.56
N VAL A 329 2.34 6.18 -5.79
CA VAL A 329 1.57 5.08 -6.39
C VAL A 329 1.64 3.86 -5.46
N PHE A 330 0.48 3.36 -5.06
CA PHE A 330 0.31 2.13 -4.32
C PHE A 330 -0.35 1.11 -5.24
N GLN A 331 0.41 0.15 -5.74
CA GLN A 331 -0.07 -0.77 -6.76
C GLN A 331 0.21 -2.23 -6.41
N ASN A 332 -0.81 -3.09 -6.57
CA ASN A 332 -0.71 -4.54 -6.37
C ASN A 332 -0.19 -4.96 -4.99
N ASN A 333 -0.31 -4.11 -3.97
CA ASN A 333 0.07 -4.49 -2.61
C ASN A 333 -0.96 -5.47 -2.04
N TYR A 334 -0.50 -6.44 -1.23
CA TYR A 334 -1.29 -7.57 -0.82
C TYR A 334 -1.25 -7.82 0.70
N GLY A 335 -2.38 -8.29 1.26
CA GLY A 335 -2.50 -8.70 2.66
C GLY A 335 -3.56 -7.89 3.39
N SER A 336 -3.30 -6.64 3.66
CA SER A 336 -4.21 -5.68 4.29
C SER A 336 -4.36 -4.43 3.41
N ALA A 337 -4.90 -3.34 3.95
CA ALA A 337 -4.92 -2.04 3.30
C ALA A 337 -3.52 -1.63 2.81
N ALA A 338 -3.41 -1.03 1.63
CA ALA A 338 -2.13 -0.51 1.18
C ALA A 338 -1.57 0.53 2.16
N VAL A 339 -2.45 1.35 2.75
CA VAL A 339 -2.13 2.30 3.83
C VAL A 339 -3.03 2.04 5.04
N LEU A 340 -2.42 1.73 6.18
CA LEU A 340 -3.07 1.75 7.50
C LEU A 340 -2.66 3.04 8.21
N ASN A 341 -3.64 3.80 8.72
CA ASN A 341 -3.40 5.01 9.49
C ASN A 341 -4.08 4.97 10.86
N ASP A 342 -3.27 4.81 11.91
CA ASP A 342 -3.67 4.95 13.33
C ASP A 342 -3.25 6.31 13.90
N GLY A 343 -2.34 7.01 13.20
CA GLY A 343 -1.79 8.30 13.58
C GLY A 343 -2.43 9.47 12.83
N THR A 344 -1.59 10.37 12.35
CA THR A 344 -2.03 11.54 11.57
C THR A 344 -1.36 11.58 10.22
N ILE A 345 -2.14 11.81 9.16
CA ILE A 345 -1.64 12.13 7.82
C ILE A 345 -2.30 13.46 7.39
N GLY A 346 -1.49 14.48 7.10
CA GLY A 346 -2.01 15.78 6.66
C GLY A 346 -2.66 15.66 5.28
N LYS A 347 -1.92 15.21 4.29
CA LYS A 347 -2.46 15.10 2.93
C LYS A 347 -2.03 13.81 2.24
N ILE A 348 -2.98 13.20 1.53
CA ILE A 348 -2.74 12.11 0.58
C ILE A 348 -3.13 12.59 -0.82
N ASP A 349 -2.17 12.61 -1.73
CA ASP A 349 -2.36 12.82 -3.17
C ASP A 349 -1.69 11.67 -3.91
N ALA A 350 -2.45 10.59 -4.16
CA ALA A 350 -1.88 9.33 -4.61
C ALA A 350 -2.83 8.51 -5.50
N LYS A 351 -2.25 7.52 -6.16
CA LYS A 351 -2.99 6.49 -6.89
C LYS A 351 -2.94 5.17 -6.14
N PHE A 352 -4.09 4.57 -5.92
CA PHE A 352 -4.27 3.26 -5.33
C PHE A 352 -4.84 2.32 -6.40
N ILE A 353 -4.01 1.41 -6.91
CA ILE A 353 -4.34 0.62 -8.09
C ILE A 353 -4.22 -0.86 -7.78
N ASN A 354 -5.30 -1.62 -7.96
CA ASN A 354 -5.31 -3.08 -7.85
C ASN A 354 -4.72 -3.62 -6.54
N ASN A 355 -4.80 -2.87 -5.44
CA ASN A 355 -4.39 -3.40 -4.14
C ASN A 355 -5.41 -4.43 -3.67
N VAL A 356 -4.94 -5.49 -3.00
CA VAL A 356 -5.76 -6.62 -2.64
C VAL A 356 -5.68 -6.89 -1.14
N ASN A 357 -6.84 -6.90 -0.49
CA ASN A 357 -6.97 -7.43 0.85
C ASN A 357 -7.44 -8.89 0.78
N GLY A 358 -6.58 -9.80 1.24
CA GLY A 358 -6.88 -11.22 1.39
C GLY A 358 -7.15 -11.66 2.83
N ASN A 359 -6.97 -10.75 3.80
CA ASN A 359 -7.22 -10.99 5.22
C ASN A 359 -8.58 -10.41 5.61
N ASN A 360 -9.43 -11.22 6.20
CA ASN A 360 -10.76 -10.80 6.65
C ASN A 360 -10.70 -9.51 7.49
N ASN A 361 -11.66 -8.62 7.30
CA ASN A 361 -11.95 -7.44 8.13
C ASN A 361 -11.08 -6.18 7.93
N MET A 362 -10.46 -5.98 6.77
CA MET A 362 -9.73 -4.74 6.47
C MET A 362 -10.04 -4.23 5.05
N SER A 363 -9.72 -2.96 4.77
CA SER A 363 -9.86 -2.37 3.44
C SER A 363 -8.73 -2.82 2.50
N SER A 364 -8.87 -2.51 1.22
CA SER A 364 -7.82 -2.83 0.22
C SER A 364 -6.87 -1.67 -0.08
N ALA A 365 -7.33 -0.41 0.05
CA ALA A 365 -6.48 0.75 -0.23
C ALA A 365 -6.12 1.53 1.04
N ILE A 366 -7.11 2.06 1.77
CA ILE A 366 -6.86 2.82 3.01
C ILE A 366 -7.76 2.30 4.14
N LEU A 367 -7.14 1.96 5.27
CA LEU A 367 -7.83 1.83 6.56
C LEU A 367 -7.42 3.02 7.43
N ASN A 368 -8.38 3.87 7.78
CA ASN A 368 -8.16 5.02 8.64
C ASN A 368 -8.85 4.85 10.00
N GLU A 369 -8.06 4.70 11.05
CA GLU A 369 -8.50 4.72 12.44
C GLU A 369 -8.07 6.02 13.17
N GLY A 370 -7.10 6.75 12.56
CA GLY A 370 -6.59 8.03 13.05
C GLY A 370 -7.21 9.24 12.35
N THR A 371 -6.38 10.18 11.95
CA THR A 371 -6.81 11.41 11.26
C THR A 371 -6.12 11.56 9.91
N ILE A 372 -6.89 11.85 8.86
CA ILE A 372 -6.40 12.29 7.55
C ILE A 372 -7.07 13.61 7.22
N ASP A 373 -6.30 14.70 7.04
CA ASP A 373 -6.90 16.01 6.76
C ASP A 373 -7.51 16.06 5.35
N SER A 374 -6.83 15.48 4.36
CA SER A 374 -7.38 15.42 3.00
C SER A 374 -6.86 14.25 2.19
N ILE A 375 -7.73 13.74 1.31
CA ILE A 375 -7.41 12.70 0.32
C ILE A 375 -7.74 13.23 -1.06
N SER A 376 -6.78 13.09 -2.00
CA SER A 376 -6.98 13.34 -3.42
C SER A 376 -6.34 12.24 -4.26
N GLY A 377 -6.75 12.12 -5.54
CA GLY A 377 -6.19 11.15 -6.47
C GLY A 377 -7.18 10.12 -6.96
N THR A 378 -6.74 8.88 -7.16
CA THR A 378 -7.56 7.83 -7.79
C THR A 378 -7.47 6.51 -7.04
N PHE A 379 -8.61 5.88 -6.81
CA PHE A 379 -8.75 4.54 -6.26
C PHE A 379 -9.35 3.64 -7.32
N SER A 380 -8.55 2.76 -7.93
CA SER A 380 -8.99 1.98 -9.08
C SER A 380 -8.68 0.49 -8.94
N GLY A 381 -9.71 -0.34 -9.11
CA GLY A 381 -9.57 -1.80 -9.15
C GLY A 381 -9.12 -2.43 -7.84
N ASN A 382 -9.19 -1.72 -6.71
CA ASN A 382 -8.82 -2.28 -5.41
C ASN A 382 -9.87 -3.31 -4.97
N ARG A 383 -9.43 -4.43 -4.38
CA ARG A 383 -10.29 -5.59 -4.10
C ARG A 383 -10.15 -6.08 -2.67
N THR A 384 -11.28 -6.36 -2.06
CA THR A 384 -11.34 -7.03 -0.76
C THR A 384 -12.04 -8.36 -0.90
N TYR A 385 -11.44 -9.41 -0.34
CA TYR A 385 -12.03 -10.72 -0.23
C TYR A 385 -12.43 -11.00 1.21
N SER A 386 -13.66 -11.42 1.44
CA SER A 386 -14.17 -11.74 2.77
C SER A 386 -14.84 -13.11 2.78
N TYR A 387 -14.58 -13.87 3.84
CA TYR A 387 -15.21 -15.17 4.11
C TYR A 387 -16.27 -15.07 5.20
N ASP A 388 -16.52 -13.88 5.70
CA ASP A 388 -17.56 -13.57 6.66
C ASP A 388 -18.31 -12.29 6.26
N SER A 389 -19.31 -11.91 7.04
CA SER A 389 -20.15 -10.75 6.78
C SER A 389 -19.47 -9.37 6.93
N SER A 390 -18.19 -9.34 7.30
CA SER A 390 -17.46 -8.10 7.57
C SER A 390 -16.51 -7.74 6.41
N ALA A 391 -17.06 -7.42 5.25
CA ALA A 391 -16.28 -7.00 4.10
C ALA A 391 -16.21 -5.47 4.00
N PHE A 392 -15.05 -4.93 3.67
CA PHE A 392 -14.80 -3.49 3.65
C PHE A 392 -14.31 -3.02 2.28
N GLY A 393 -14.69 -1.81 1.86
CA GLY A 393 -14.34 -1.23 0.58
C GLY A 393 -12.89 -0.86 0.38
N ALA A 394 -12.62 -0.14 -0.70
CA ALA A 394 -11.28 0.38 -0.97
C ALA A 394 -10.81 1.29 0.18
N VAL A 395 -11.69 2.15 0.69
CA VAL A 395 -11.43 2.99 1.86
C VAL A 395 -12.37 2.62 3.00
N VAL A 396 -11.81 2.37 4.18
CA VAL A 396 -12.55 2.28 5.45
C VAL A 396 -12.18 3.46 6.31
N ASN A 397 -13.20 4.18 6.78
CA ASN A 397 -13.03 5.28 7.70
C ASN A 397 -13.68 4.99 9.05
N ALA A 398 -12.87 4.70 10.05
CA ALA A 398 -13.27 4.60 11.47
C ALA A 398 -12.75 5.78 12.31
N GLY A 399 -11.81 6.54 11.74
CA GLY A 399 -11.27 7.79 12.31
C GLY A 399 -11.86 9.03 11.64
N VAL A 400 -11.07 10.06 11.43
CA VAL A 400 -11.50 11.31 10.81
C VAL A 400 -10.86 11.48 9.44
N ILE A 401 -11.68 11.74 8.40
CA ILE A 401 -11.23 12.25 7.11
C ILE A 401 -11.86 13.63 6.90
N GLY A 402 -11.03 14.67 6.79
CA GLY A 402 -11.50 16.04 6.65
C GLY A 402 -12.13 16.30 5.28
N ASN A 403 -11.45 15.92 4.21
CA ASN A 403 -11.92 16.16 2.85
C ASN A 403 -11.49 15.07 1.87
N ILE A 404 -12.35 14.77 0.88
CA ILE A 404 -12.09 13.80 -0.19
C ILE A 404 -12.33 14.48 -1.55
N ASP A 405 -11.29 14.48 -2.40
CA ASP A 405 -11.30 15.04 -3.73
C ASP A 405 -10.71 14.01 -4.72
N ALA A 406 -11.39 12.88 -4.88
CA ALA A 406 -10.85 11.70 -5.52
C ALA A 406 -11.86 10.95 -6.38
N ASP A 407 -11.32 10.19 -7.35
CA ASP A 407 -12.05 9.22 -8.15
C ASP A 407 -12.05 7.84 -7.50
N PHE A 408 -13.19 7.15 -7.56
CA PHE A 408 -13.35 5.75 -7.12
C PHE A 408 -13.88 4.91 -8.27
N LEU A 409 -13.02 4.09 -8.86
CA LEU A 409 -13.30 3.41 -10.12
C LEU A 409 -13.11 1.89 -9.98
N ASN A 410 -14.16 1.12 -10.25
CA ASN A 410 -14.10 -0.34 -10.35
C ASN A 410 -13.51 -1.04 -9.10
N ASN A 411 -13.69 -0.47 -7.91
CA ASN A 411 -13.30 -1.15 -6.69
C ASN A 411 -14.35 -2.21 -6.33
N SER A 412 -13.93 -3.31 -5.72
CA SER A 412 -14.84 -4.42 -5.45
C SER A 412 -14.63 -5.10 -4.12
N ILE A 413 -15.72 -5.66 -3.62
CA ILE A 413 -15.74 -6.57 -2.49
C ILE A 413 -16.30 -7.89 -3.00
N THR A 414 -15.62 -9.00 -2.75
CA THR A 414 -16.12 -10.34 -3.01
C THR A 414 -16.34 -11.05 -1.69
N VAL A 415 -17.59 -11.44 -1.42
CA VAL A 415 -17.99 -12.16 -0.21
C VAL A 415 -18.24 -13.62 -0.57
N TYR A 416 -17.58 -14.54 0.14
CA TYR A 416 -17.74 -15.98 -0.04
C TYR A 416 -18.59 -16.59 1.06
N ASP A 417 -19.58 -17.37 0.67
CA ASP A 417 -20.33 -18.23 1.59
C ASP A 417 -19.49 -19.45 1.97
N GLN A 418 -19.16 -19.61 3.25
CA GLN A 418 -18.43 -20.78 3.75
C GLN A 418 -19.24 -22.08 3.79
N GLY A 419 -20.50 -22.07 3.31
CA GLY A 419 -21.34 -23.28 3.29
C GLY A 419 -21.67 -23.83 4.68
N THR A 420 -21.47 -23.08 5.74
CA THR A 420 -22.00 -23.40 7.06
C THR A 420 -23.49 -23.12 7.04
N ALA A 421 -24.28 -24.14 7.02
CA ALA A 421 -25.70 -24.24 6.74
C ALA A 421 -26.67 -23.39 7.61
N ASN A 422 -26.23 -22.34 8.24
CA ASN A 422 -27.03 -21.49 9.11
C ASN A 422 -27.02 -19.99 8.77
N TYR A 423 -26.34 -19.59 7.71
CA TYR A 423 -26.48 -18.22 7.20
C TYR A 423 -27.32 -18.27 5.94
N ASP A 424 -28.61 -18.08 6.13
CA ASP A 424 -29.53 -17.84 5.04
C ASP A 424 -29.21 -16.44 4.48
N PHE A 425 -28.44 -16.40 3.39
CA PHE A 425 -28.21 -15.17 2.63
C PHE A 425 -29.50 -14.78 1.90
N SER A 426 -30.57 -14.66 2.65
CA SER A 426 -31.78 -14.02 2.19
C SER A 426 -31.44 -12.55 1.96
N PRO A 427 -31.85 -11.97 0.82
CA PRO A 427 -31.74 -10.51 0.62
C PRO A 427 -32.45 -9.68 1.67
N ASP A 428 -33.20 -10.32 2.56
CA ASP A 428 -33.96 -9.71 3.64
C ASP A 428 -33.15 -9.51 4.94
N TYR A 429 -31.94 -10.11 5.06
CA TYR A 429 -31.07 -9.90 6.23
C TYR A 429 -30.02 -8.85 5.93
N GLY A 430 -30.25 -7.64 6.45
CA GLY A 430 -29.51 -6.40 6.21
C GLY A 430 -28.03 -6.37 6.62
N GLN A 431 -27.39 -7.50 6.98
CA GLN A 431 -26.02 -7.51 7.45
C GLN A 431 -24.96 -7.44 6.33
N LEU A 432 -25.26 -7.93 5.13
CA LEU A 432 -24.35 -7.88 3.99
C LEU A 432 -24.64 -6.74 3.01
N ALA A 433 -25.81 -6.10 3.11
CA ALA A 433 -26.11 -4.89 2.36
C ALA A 433 -25.29 -3.69 2.86
N GLY A 434 -24.61 -3.82 4.00
CA GLY A 434 -23.97 -2.75 4.75
C GLY A 434 -22.54 -2.42 4.37
N THR A 435 -22.12 -2.59 3.13
CA THR A 435 -20.75 -2.26 2.72
C THR A 435 -20.73 -1.48 1.41
N GLY A 436 -19.86 -0.45 1.34
CA GLY A 436 -19.59 0.32 0.14
C GLY A 436 -18.26 -0.07 -0.47
N ALA A 437 -18.25 -0.52 -1.71
CA ALA A 437 -17.03 -0.99 -2.36
C ALA A 437 -15.99 0.13 -2.58
N ALA A 438 -16.43 1.39 -2.68
CA ALA A 438 -15.53 2.54 -2.70
C ALA A 438 -15.16 2.97 -1.28
N ILE A 439 -16.16 3.33 -0.46
CA ILE A 439 -15.94 3.82 0.90
C ILE A 439 -16.98 3.23 1.86
N THR A 440 -16.51 2.72 2.98
CA THR A 440 -17.33 2.39 4.15
C THR A 440 -16.93 3.30 5.31
N SER A 441 -17.87 4.07 5.88
CA SER A 441 -17.61 4.96 7.03
C SER A 441 -18.33 4.48 8.28
N TYR A 442 -17.60 4.39 9.39
CA TYR A 442 -18.08 3.94 10.69
C TYR A 442 -18.19 5.10 11.68
N GLY A 443 -19.42 5.57 11.91
CA GLY A 443 -19.70 6.63 12.88
C GLY A 443 -19.13 8.01 12.53
N GLN A 444 -18.61 8.21 11.32
CA GLN A 444 -17.93 9.42 10.90
C GLN A 444 -18.61 10.09 9.71
N ASP A 445 -18.66 11.42 9.75
CA ASP A 445 -19.12 12.24 8.64
C ASP A 445 -18.11 12.16 7.48
N LEU A 446 -18.59 12.27 6.23
CA LEU A 446 -17.75 12.33 5.03
C LEU A 446 -18.06 13.61 4.26
N THR A 447 -17.00 14.26 3.76
CA THR A 447 -17.09 15.41 2.86
C THR A 447 -16.30 15.15 1.59
N PHE A 448 -17.01 15.19 0.47
CA PHE A 448 -16.44 15.13 -0.87
C PHE A 448 -16.43 16.53 -1.48
N THR A 449 -15.34 16.91 -2.12
CA THR A 449 -15.23 18.21 -2.81
C THR A 449 -14.85 18.04 -4.26
N ALA A 450 -15.40 18.89 -5.12
CA ALA A 450 -14.99 19.05 -6.50
C ALA A 450 -14.94 20.55 -6.82
N GLU A 451 -13.72 21.07 -6.93
CA GLU A 451 -13.45 22.47 -7.25
C GLU A 451 -12.88 22.57 -8.67
N GLY A 452 -13.69 23.07 -9.61
CA GLY A 452 -13.28 23.27 -11.00
C GLY A 452 -12.95 21.99 -11.78
N LYS A 453 -13.25 20.80 -11.26
CA LYS A 453 -12.98 19.52 -11.91
C LYS A 453 -14.12 18.53 -11.77
N ASP A 454 -14.09 17.49 -12.60
CA ASP A 454 -15.03 16.39 -12.55
C ASP A 454 -14.42 15.19 -11.83
N ASN A 455 -15.13 14.67 -10.84
CA ASN A 455 -14.78 13.45 -10.11
C ASN A 455 -15.82 12.35 -10.37
N PHE A 456 -15.37 11.09 -10.33
CA PHE A 456 -16.19 9.95 -10.67
C PHE A 456 -16.21 8.90 -9.54
N ILE A 457 -17.41 8.41 -9.22
CA ILE A 457 -17.63 7.23 -8.39
C ILE A 457 -18.40 6.24 -9.27
N SER A 458 -17.70 5.25 -9.82
CA SER A 458 -18.25 4.45 -10.91
C SER A 458 -17.70 3.03 -10.98
N GLY A 459 -18.59 2.08 -11.19
CA GLY A 459 -18.23 0.67 -11.38
C GLY A 459 -17.79 -0.02 -10.10
N ASN A 460 -18.07 0.57 -8.93
CA ASN A 460 -17.79 -0.05 -7.65
C ASN A 460 -18.92 -1.04 -7.31
N TYR A 461 -18.57 -2.24 -6.81
CA TYR A 461 -19.58 -3.27 -6.58
C TYR A 461 -19.21 -4.24 -5.47
N VAL A 462 -20.25 -4.84 -4.90
CA VAL A 462 -20.16 -5.97 -3.98
C VAL A 462 -20.68 -7.21 -4.71
N GLU A 463 -19.89 -8.26 -4.74
CA GLU A 463 -20.21 -9.53 -5.39
C GLU A 463 -20.33 -10.63 -4.36
N PHE A 464 -21.40 -11.44 -4.48
CA PHE A 464 -21.65 -12.59 -3.62
C PHE A 464 -21.37 -13.87 -4.41
N GLY A 465 -20.33 -14.61 -4.01
CA GLY A 465 -19.91 -15.85 -4.64
C GLY A 465 -20.13 -17.06 -3.72
N THR A 466 -20.29 -18.25 -4.32
CA THR A 466 -20.23 -19.51 -3.58
C THR A 466 -18.79 -20.00 -3.52
N ALA A 467 -18.25 -20.16 -2.32
CA ALA A 467 -16.91 -20.73 -2.13
C ALA A 467 -16.94 -22.23 -2.46
N ARG A 468 -16.46 -22.62 -3.63
CA ARG A 468 -16.27 -24.06 -3.94
C ARG A 468 -14.84 -24.55 -3.79
N ASP A 469 -13.85 -23.70 -3.83
CA ASP A 469 -12.46 -24.12 -3.63
C ASP A 469 -11.67 -23.00 -2.92
N TYR A 470 -10.93 -23.34 -1.91
CA TYR A 470 -9.89 -22.50 -1.34
C TYR A 470 -8.90 -22.13 -2.45
N PRO A 471 -8.71 -20.87 -2.79
CA PRO A 471 -7.66 -20.53 -3.73
C PRO A 471 -6.32 -20.70 -3.02
N GLU A 472 -5.70 -21.82 -3.22
CA GLU A 472 -4.25 -21.88 -3.06
C GLU A 472 -3.66 -20.94 -4.09
N LYS A 473 -3.30 -19.74 -3.64
CA LYS A 473 -2.51 -18.74 -4.39
C LYS A 473 -3.15 -18.21 -5.69
N HIS A 474 -3.64 -16.97 -5.63
CA HIS A 474 -3.81 -16.05 -6.74
C HIS A 474 -4.81 -16.41 -7.86
N GLY A 475 -6.02 -16.04 -7.70
CA GLY A 475 -7.01 -15.99 -8.77
C GLY A 475 -8.35 -16.61 -8.42
N VAL A 476 -9.16 -15.86 -7.70
CA VAL A 476 -10.53 -16.26 -7.42
C VAL A 476 -11.42 -15.78 -8.55
N PHE A 477 -12.09 -16.71 -9.20
CA PHE A 477 -13.15 -16.42 -10.16
C PHE A 477 -14.50 -16.68 -9.50
N ALA A 478 -15.38 -15.70 -9.51
CA ALA A 478 -16.77 -15.92 -9.18
C ALA A 478 -17.41 -16.86 -10.21
N GLU A 479 -18.14 -17.88 -9.75
CA GLU A 479 -18.90 -18.73 -10.67
C GLU A 479 -20.06 -17.94 -11.31
N SER A 480 -20.45 -18.35 -12.50
CA SER A 480 -21.59 -17.77 -13.22
C SER A 480 -22.87 -17.90 -12.38
N GLY A 481 -23.40 -16.79 -11.91
CA GLY A 481 -24.59 -16.71 -11.06
C GLY A 481 -24.40 -15.88 -9.79
N SER A 482 -23.23 -15.27 -9.59
CA SER A 482 -22.99 -14.34 -8.51
C SER A 482 -23.94 -13.13 -8.61
N LYS A 483 -24.46 -12.72 -7.46
CA LYS A 483 -25.30 -11.52 -7.36
C LYS A 483 -24.39 -10.30 -7.18
N ILE A 484 -24.50 -9.33 -8.07
CA ILE A 484 -23.75 -8.06 -8.01
C ILE A 484 -24.66 -6.98 -7.45
N ASN A 485 -24.13 -6.23 -6.47
CA ASN A 485 -24.74 -5.02 -5.95
C ASN A 485 -23.80 -3.84 -6.18
N HIS A 486 -24.21 -2.86 -6.97
CA HIS A 486 -23.46 -1.65 -7.26
C HIS A 486 -23.54 -0.64 -6.10
N ASN A 487 -22.95 -0.98 -4.94
CA ASN A 487 -22.94 -0.12 -3.77
C ASN A 487 -21.53 0.47 -3.57
N ALA A 488 -21.41 1.80 -3.72
CA ALA A 488 -20.12 2.49 -3.61
C ALA A 488 -19.85 3.03 -2.21
N ILE A 489 -20.81 3.74 -1.63
CA ILE A 489 -20.64 4.41 -0.34
C ILE A 489 -21.63 3.83 0.66
N TYR A 490 -21.11 3.50 1.86
CA TYR A 490 -21.92 3.04 2.96
C TYR A 490 -21.61 3.80 4.26
N MET A 491 -22.68 4.31 4.89
CA MET A 491 -22.62 5.14 6.10
C MET A 491 -23.15 4.36 7.30
N HIS A 492 -22.28 3.78 8.13
CA HIS A 492 -22.66 3.15 9.40
C HIS A 492 -22.84 4.18 10.50
N SER A 493 -23.95 4.17 11.19
CA SER A 493 -24.27 5.09 12.29
C SER A 493 -23.50 4.83 13.59
N PHE A 494 -22.72 3.76 13.68
CA PHE A 494 -21.95 3.37 14.85
C PHE A 494 -20.43 3.31 14.54
N SER A 495 -19.59 3.41 15.58
CA SER A 495 -18.15 3.25 15.44
C SER A 495 -17.72 1.78 15.49
N LEU A 496 -16.59 1.44 14.84
CA LEU A 496 -16.02 0.09 14.94
C LEU A 496 -15.73 -0.34 16.39
N ALA A 497 -15.31 0.60 17.24
CA ALA A 497 -15.06 0.33 18.67
C ALA A 497 -16.33 0.00 19.45
N GLU A 498 -17.50 0.46 18.99
CA GLU A 498 -18.80 0.25 19.63
C GLU A 498 -19.45 -1.06 19.21
N PHE A 499 -18.98 -1.71 18.17
CA PHE A 499 -19.51 -3.00 17.69
C PHE A 499 -19.45 -4.11 18.75
N ALA A 500 -18.59 -3.99 19.75
CA ALA A 500 -18.45 -4.94 20.85
C ALA A 500 -19.21 -4.57 22.12
N VAL A 501 -19.96 -3.44 22.17
CA VAL A 501 -20.59 -2.94 23.41
C VAL A 501 -22.10 -2.73 23.19
N PRO A 502 -22.99 -3.35 24.00
CA PRO A 502 -24.44 -3.32 23.80
C PRO A 502 -25.15 -1.97 24.06
N SER A 503 -24.44 -0.87 24.24
CA SER A 503 -25.05 0.43 24.60
C SER A 503 -24.72 1.53 23.60
N TYR A 504 -25.19 1.38 22.36
CA TYR A 504 -24.92 2.35 21.30
C TYR A 504 -25.69 3.65 21.47
N LYS A 505 -24.99 4.77 21.33
CA LYS A 505 -25.62 6.05 21.01
C LYS A 505 -25.47 6.28 19.51
N ASN A 506 -26.55 6.05 18.77
CA ASN A 506 -26.56 6.28 17.34
C ASN A 506 -26.36 7.77 17.03
N LYS A 507 -25.45 8.05 16.11
CA LYS A 507 -25.19 9.39 15.59
C LYS A 507 -25.76 9.48 14.19
N LYS A 508 -26.58 10.49 13.92
CA LYS A 508 -27.00 10.80 12.57
C LYS A 508 -25.82 11.38 11.78
N LEU A 509 -25.34 10.64 10.81
CA LEU A 509 -24.15 11.00 10.03
C LEU A 509 -24.49 12.03 8.95
N LYS A 510 -23.47 12.72 8.48
CA LYS A 510 -23.55 13.64 7.34
C LYS A 510 -22.64 13.16 6.22
N LEU A 511 -23.23 13.02 5.04
CA LEU A 511 -22.52 12.85 3.80
C LEU A 511 -22.64 14.14 2.99
N THR A 512 -21.55 14.84 2.76
CA THR A 512 -21.56 16.13 2.05
C THR A 512 -20.84 16.00 0.72
N PHE A 513 -21.46 16.50 -0.35
CA PHE A 513 -20.81 16.77 -1.64
C PHE A 513 -20.80 18.28 -1.85
N SER A 514 -19.62 18.85 -1.93
CA SER A 514 -19.40 20.28 -2.18
C SER A 514 -18.85 20.47 -3.59
N THR A 515 -19.60 21.14 -4.46
CA THR A 515 -19.24 21.38 -5.86
C THR A 515 -19.17 22.87 -6.14
N THR A 516 -17.99 23.35 -6.46
CA THR A 516 -17.69 24.78 -6.72
C THR A 516 -16.92 24.97 -8.02
N GLU A 517 -16.90 26.18 -8.53
CA GLU A 517 -16.18 26.56 -9.77
C GLU A 517 -16.54 25.69 -10.99
N GLY A 518 -17.79 25.24 -11.07
CA GLY A 518 -18.28 24.36 -12.14
C GLY A 518 -17.87 22.89 -11.98
N GLY A 519 -17.25 22.52 -10.87
CA GLY A 519 -16.87 21.14 -10.59
C GLY A 519 -18.06 20.21 -10.44
N SER A 520 -17.85 18.91 -10.64
CA SER A 520 -18.91 17.92 -10.56
C SER A 520 -18.49 16.60 -9.90
N TYR A 521 -19.47 15.90 -9.32
CA TYR A 521 -19.41 14.48 -9.04
C TYR A 521 -20.39 13.72 -9.94
N THR A 522 -19.88 12.68 -10.62
CA THR A 522 -20.71 11.72 -11.34
C THR A 522 -20.70 10.40 -10.58
N ILE A 523 -21.87 10.02 -10.01
CA ILE A 523 -22.04 8.86 -9.16
C ILE A 523 -22.90 7.84 -9.89
N ASN A 524 -22.29 6.78 -10.37
CA ASN A 524 -22.97 5.73 -11.15
C ASN A 524 -23.40 4.54 -10.27
N ASP A 525 -22.98 4.53 -9.02
CA ASP A 525 -23.24 3.46 -8.07
C ASP A 525 -24.13 3.97 -6.92
N ASN A 526 -24.69 3.06 -6.11
CA ASN A 526 -25.54 3.42 -4.99
C ASN A 526 -24.79 4.11 -3.85
N ILE A 527 -25.49 4.95 -3.14
CA ILE A 527 -25.12 5.46 -1.83
C ILE A 527 -26.13 4.90 -0.83
N ASP A 528 -25.67 4.23 0.20
CA ASP A 528 -26.51 3.61 1.21
C ASP A 528 -26.08 3.98 2.64
N GLY A 529 -27.02 3.99 3.55
CA GLY A 529 -26.77 4.12 4.98
C GLY A 529 -27.67 3.13 5.71
N GLY A 530 -27.15 1.92 5.91
CA GLY A 530 -27.91 0.81 6.42
C GLY A 530 -28.61 1.07 7.74
N ILE A 531 -29.66 0.34 7.95
CA ILE A 531 -30.34 0.25 9.23
C ILE A 531 -29.80 -1.00 9.93
N VAL A 532 -29.39 -0.85 11.17
CA VAL A 532 -28.90 -1.97 12.00
C VAL A 532 -30.06 -2.55 12.80
N ASP A 533 -30.17 -3.86 12.80
CA ASP A 533 -30.98 -4.61 13.74
C ASP A 533 -30.27 -4.61 15.10
N ILE A 534 -30.71 -3.75 16.01
CA ILE A 534 -30.05 -3.51 17.30
C ILE A 534 -30.37 -4.59 18.32
N ASP A 535 -31.56 -5.14 18.28
CA ASP A 535 -32.00 -6.14 19.26
C ASP A 535 -31.88 -7.58 18.77
N ASN A 536 -31.38 -7.76 17.55
CA ASN A 536 -31.13 -9.06 16.93
C ASN A 536 -32.39 -9.91 16.78
N ASP A 537 -33.56 -9.25 16.60
CA ASP A 537 -34.83 -9.93 16.43
C ASP A 537 -35.14 -10.35 14.98
N GLY A 538 -34.24 -10.03 14.06
CA GLY A 538 -34.36 -10.30 12.62
C GLY A 538 -35.14 -9.25 11.84
N PHE A 539 -35.54 -8.16 12.49
CA PHE A 539 -36.24 -7.04 11.86
C PHE A 539 -35.50 -5.75 12.10
N ALA A 540 -35.22 -5.01 11.04
CA ALA A 540 -34.65 -3.69 11.16
C ALA A 540 -35.56 -2.73 11.92
N GLU A 541 -34.98 -1.99 12.88
CA GLU A 541 -35.70 -1.04 13.71
C GLU A 541 -36.47 0.00 12.90
N ARG A 542 -37.70 0.25 13.30
CA ARG A 542 -38.57 1.21 12.61
C ARG A 542 -38.25 2.67 12.89
N ASP A 543 -37.36 2.94 13.85
CA ASP A 543 -37.05 4.32 14.24
C ASP A 543 -36.03 4.95 13.28
N VAL A 544 -36.49 6.00 12.64
CA VAL A 544 -35.83 6.80 11.58
C VAL A 544 -34.58 7.54 12.08
N GLU A 545 -34.08 7.24 13.27
CA GLU A 545 -32.87 7.86 13.84
C GLU A 545 -31.57 7.34 13.24
N TYR A 546 -31.60 6.25 12.48
CA TYR A 546 -30.42 5.51 12.01
C TYR A 546 -29.95 5.87 10.60
N GLY A 547 -30.68 6.71 9.90
CA GLY A 547 -30.26 7.16 8.56
C GLY A 547 -29.12 8.19 8.61
N TYR A 548 -28.60 8.51 7.48
CA TYR A 548 -27.69 9.63 7.28
C TYR A 548 -28.42 10.80 6.62
N ASN A 549 -27.83 12.01 6.76
CA ASN A 549 -28.24 13.18 6.00
C ASN A 549 -27.25 13.40 4.86
N MET A 550 -27.76 13.57 3.64
CA MET A 550 -26.96 13.94 2.49
C MET A 550 -27.08 15.45 2.23
N ASN A 551 -25.95 16.14 2.18
CA ASN A 551 -25.88 17.56 1.89
C ASN A 551 -25.16 17.78 0.57
N LEU A 552 -25.84 18.42 -0.37
CA LEU A 552 -25.26 18.87 -1.62
C LEU A 552 -25.11 20.38 -1.52
N THR A 553 -23.88 20.86 -1.56
CA THR A 553 -23.57 22.29 -1.37
C THR A 553 -22.71 22.81 -2.50
N GLY A 554 -22.76 24.12 -2.75
CA GLY A 554 -21.93 24.70 -3.81
C GLY A 554 -22.05 26.22 -3.90
N ASP A 555 -21.52 26.76 -4.99
CA ASP A 555 -21.56 28.18 -5.34
C ASP A 555 -22.62 28.53 -6.42
N GLY A 556 -23.43 27.57 -6.80
CA GLY A 556 -24.45 27.69 -7.85
C GLY A 556 -23.97 27.26 -9.24
N THR A 557 -22.71 26.90 -9.40
CA THR A 557 -22.13 26.49 -10.69
C THR A 557 -21.91 25.00 -10.83
N GLY A 558 -21.75 24.29 -9.71
CA GLY A 558 -21.44 22.87 -9.68
C GLY A 558 -22.64 21.94 -9.77
N THR A 559 -22.37 20.65 -10.05
CA THR A 559 -23.41 19.64 -10.23
C THR A 559 -23.01 18.29 -9.60
N VAL A 560 -23.98 17.65 -8.94
CA VAL A 560 -23.90 16.23 -8.58
C VAL A 560 -24.84 15.45 -9.51
N TYR A 561 -24.25 14.60 -10.34
CA TYR A 561 -24.96 13.64 -11.19
C TYR A 561 -25.15 12.34 -10.43
N MET A 562 -26.37 12.01 -10.09
CA MET A 562 -26.71 10.75 -9.44
C MET A 562 -27.40 9.83 -10.44
N ASN A 563 -26.72 8.79 -10.85
CA ASN A 563 -27.15 7.88 -11.90
C ASN A 563 -27.58 6.52 -11.33
N ASN A 564 -27.60 6.39 -10.02
CA ASN A 564 -28.11 5.26 -9.27
C ASN A 564 -28.83 5.73 -8.01
N GLU A 565 -29.19 4.86 -7.09
CA GLU A 565 -30.10 5.14 -5.98
C GLU A 565 -29.39 5.75 -4.76
N ILE A 566 -30.06 6.67 -4.10
CA ILE A 566 -29.76 7.16 -2.75
C ILE A 566 -30.69 6.39 -1.81
N ILE A 567 -30.12 5.47 -1.05
CA ILE A 567 -30.82 4.48 -0.25
C ILE A 567 -30.77 4.90 1.23
N ASN A 568 -31.91 4.86 1.93
CA ASN A 568 -32.04 5.10 3.38
C ASN A 568 -31.54 6.48 3.86
N ALA A 569 -31.46 7.48 3.00
CA ALA A 569 -31.19 8.85 3.42
C ALA A 569 -32.44 9.44 4.15
N ASP A 570 -32.26 9.99 5.36
CA ASP A 570 -33.34 10.66 6.08
C ASP A 570 -33.70 12.00 5.43
N THR A 571 -32.69 12.83 5.20
CA THR A 571 -32.85 14.13 4.54
C THR A 571 -31.78 14.32 3.48
N VAL A 572 -32.21 14.72 2.29
CA VAL A 572 -31.33 15.21 1.23
C VAL A 572 -31.51 16.72 1.11
N THR A 573 -30.45 17.47 1.36
CA THR A 573 -30.44 18.94 1.24
C THR A 573 -29.67 19.33 -0.01
N ILE A 574 -30.30 20.11 -0.90
CA ILE A 574 -29.62 20.75 -2.04
C ILE A 574 -29.54 22.24 -1.70
N ASP A 575 -28.31 22.77 -1.62
CA ASP A 575 -28.06 24.15 -1.23
C ASP A 575 -27.10 24.82 -2.23
N ASN A 576 -27.61 25.70 -3.05
CA ASN A 576 -26.85 26.46 -4.05
C ASN A 576 -26.01 25.59 -5.00
N THR A 577 -26.56 24.45 -5.42
CA THR A 577 -25.94 23.52 -6.38
C THR A 577 -27.02 22.76 -7.15
N THR A 578 -26.62 21.93 -8.11
CA THR A 578 -27.52 21.10 -8.90
C THR A 578 -27.43 19.63 -8.48
N LEU A 579 -28.56 18.99 -8.21
CA LEU A 579 -28.69 17.52 -8.22
C LEU A 579 -29.40 17.13 -9.52
N LYS A 580 -28.76 16.27 -10.30
CA LYS A 580 -29.33 15.75 -11.54
C LYS A 580 -29.41 14.24 -11.52
N PHE A 581 -30.60 13.69 -11.76
CA PHE A 581 -30.81 12.27 -11.95
C PHE A 581 -30.69 11.91 -13.43
N ASN A 582 -29.93 10.82 -13.72
CA ASN A 582 -29.81 10.25 -15.06
C ASN A 582 -29.91 8.72 -14.98
N LYS A 583 -29.71 8.06 -16.13
CA LYS A 583 -29.51 6.61 -16.24
C LYS A 583 -28.06 6.29 -16.52
N PHE A 584 -27.64 5.12 -16.09
CA PHE A 584 -26.34 4.56 -16.38
C PHE A 584 -26.46 3.07 -16.71
N THR A 585 -25.64 2.56 -17.60
CA THR A 585 -25.51 1.13 -17.90
C THR A 585 -24.16 0.66 -17.41
N HIS A 586 -24.16 -0.24 -16.43
CA HIS A 586 -22.98 -0.83 -15.84
C HIS A 586 -22.32 -1.81 -16.82
N ASN A 587 -21.07 -2.17 -16.57
CA ASN A 587 -20.30 -3.09 -17.44
C ASN A 587 -20.90 -4.50 -17.53
N ASP A 588 -21.65 -4.92 -16.51
CA ASP A 588 -22.41 -6.18 -16.47
C ASP A 588 -23.74 -6.12 -17.26
N GLY A 589 -24.06 -4.96 -17.84
CA GLY A 589 -25.29 -4.72 -18.58
C GLY A 589 -26.48 -4.28 -17.70
N THR A 590 -26.31 -4.20 -16.38
CA THR A 590 -27.36 -3.69 -15.46
C THR A 590 -27.59 -2.20 -15.75
N VAL A 591 -28.86 -1.81 -15.80
CA VAL A 591 -29.27 -0.41 -15.99
C VAL A 591 -29.75 0.15 -14.68
N SER A 592 -29.09 1.20 -14.19
CA SER A 592 -29.48 1.98 -13.03
C SER A 592 -30.05 3.34 -13.41
N LYS A 593 -30.73 3.97 -12.47
CA LYS A 593 -31.27 5.34 -12.60
C LYS A 593 -31.25 6.03 -11.26
N GLY A 594 -31.07 7.34 -11.26
CA GLY A 594 -31.17 8.17 -10.07
C GLY A 594 -32.54 8.05 -9.39
N GLY A 595 -32.55 7.93 -8.07
CA GLY A 595 -33.76 7.80 -7.29
C GLY A 595 -33.50 7.90 -5.79
N PHE A 596 -34.59 8.02 -5.02
CA PHE A 596 -34.59 7.87 -3.56
C PHE A 596 -35.34 6.60 -3.22
N THR A 597 -34.73 5.68 -2.51
CA THR A 597 -35.33 4.39 -2.18
C THR A 597 -35.11 4.02 -0.72
N THR A 598 -35.90 3.05 -0.28
CA THR A 598 -35.65 2.35 0.98
C THR A 598 -35.01 1.00 0.64
N GLY A 599 -34.00 0.59 1.39
CA GLY A 599 -33.38 -0.72 1.23
C GLY A 599 -34.26 -1.89 1.66
N TYR A 600 -35.50 -1.64 2.10
CA TYR A 600 -36.42 -2.63 2.69
C TYR A 600 -37.70 -2.81 1.91
N ASN A 601 -38.10 -4.06 1.71
CA ASN A 601 -39.40 -4.45 1.17
C ASN A 601 -40.47 -4.52 2.27
N ASP A 602 -40.43 -3.66 3.29
CA ASP A 602 -41.32 -3.68 4.43
C ASP A 602 -42.61 -2.88 4.22
N GLY A 603 -42.85 -2.41 3.00
CA GLY A 603 -44.06 -1.63 2.65
C GLY A 603 -43.97 -0.16 3.03
N ARG A 604 -42.81 0.38 3.38
CA ARG A 604 -42.66 1.83 3.60
C ARG A 604 -42.60 2.55 2.26
N ASP A 605 -43.50 3.54 2.10
CA ASP A 605 -43.65 4.23 0.82
C ASP A 605 -42.52 5.25 0.52
N ALA A 606 -41.93 5.86 1.55
CA ALA A 606 -40.82 6.82 1.40
C ALA A 606 -40.20 7.18 2.75
N VAL A 607 -38.88 7.24 2.84
CA VAL A 607 -38.12 7.66 4.04
C VAL A 607 -37.47 9.03 3.87
N THR A 608 -37.12 9.42 2.67
CA THR A 608 -36.31 10.61 2.39
C THR A 608 -37.14 11.88 2.32
N SER A 609 -36.71 12.90 3.05
CA SER A 609 -37.22 14.28 2.93
C SER A 609 -36.28 15.10 2.07
N LEU A 610 -36.80 15.84 1.08
CA LEU A 610 -36.03 16.73 0.22
C LEU A 610 -36.11 18.18 0.68
N VAL A 611 -34.96 18.82 0.89
CA VAL A 611 -34.89 20.25 1.25
C VAL A 611 -34.05 20.99 0.20
N MET A 612 -34.63 21.99 -0.42
CA MET A 612 -34.00 22.83 -1.44
C MET A 612 -33.85 24.27 -0.94
N LYS A 613 -32.65 24.86 -1.08
CA LYS A 613 -32.31 26.20 -0.59
C LYS A 613 -31.41 26.95 -1.58
N ASN A 614 -31.48 28.29 -1.51
CA ASN A 614 -30.48 29.20 -2.11
C ASN A 614 -30.15 28.88 -3.59
N LYS A 615 -31.15 28.93 -4.46
CA LYS A 615 -30.99 28.60 -5.90
C LYS A 615 -30.66 27.13 -6.17
N ALA A 616 -31.05 26.24 -5.26
CA ALA A 616 -30.93 24.79 -5.49
C ALA A 616 -31.64 24.39 -6.77
N ASN A 617 -31.04 23.49 -7.54
CA ASN A 617 -31.62 22.95 -8.74
C ASN A 617 -31.75 21.44 -8.64
N PHE A 618 -32.98 20.93 -8.64
CA PHE A 618 -33.24 19.51 -8.76
C PHE A 618 -33.71 19.21 -10.17
N ASN A 619 -32.91 18.45 -10.93
CA ASN A 619 -33.09 18.27 -12.36
C ASN A 619 -33.38 16.82 -12.71
N LEU A 620 -34.63 16.56 -13.12
CA LEU A 620 -35.13 15.28 -13.63
C LEU A 620 -35.29 15.26 -15.16
N TYR A 621 -34.77 16.27 -15.86
CA TYR A 621 -34.81 16.34 -17.32
C TYR A 621 -33.77 15.38 -17.92
N ASN A 622 -34.17 14.15 -18.15
CA ASN A 622 -33.29 13.07 -18.60
C ASN A 622 -33.91 12.19 -19.70
N LYS A 623 -35.10 12.57 -20.21
CA LYS A 623 -35.88 11.85 -21.23
C LYS A 623 -36.45 10.49 -20.78
N TYR A 624 -36.57 10.27 -19.49
CA TYR A 624 -37.16 9.08 -18.92
C TYR A 624 -38.28 9.44 -17.96
N GLN A 625 -39.22 8.49 -17.79
CA GLN A 625 -40.23 8.64 -16.77
C GLN A 625 -39.67 8.23 -15.43
N ASP A 626 -39.44 9.21 -14.55
CA ASP A 626 -38.95 8.99 -13.18
C ASP A 626 -40.08 9.02 -12.19
N THR A 627 -39.99 8.16 -11.17
CA THR A 627 -40.83 8.21 -9.99
C THR A 627 -39.96 8.59 -8.79
N VAL A 628 -40.26 9.69 -8.15
CA VAL A 628 -39.52 10.16 -6.98
C VAL A 628 -40.47 10.08 -5.77
N ASN A 629 -40.20 9.10 -4.90
CA ASN A 629 -40.96 8.91 -3.68
C ASN A 629 -40.32 9.70 -2.53
N LEU A 630 -41.03 10.68 -1.98
CA LEU A 630 -40.52 11.52 -0.89
C LEU A 630 -41.48 11.48 0.29
N LYS A 631 -40.95 11.34 1.52
CA LYS A 631 -41.69 11.56 2.77
C LYS A 631 -42.22 12.99 2.89
N GLY A 632 -41.46 13.93 2.34
CA GLY A 632 -41.82 15.33 2.30
C GLY A 632 -40.83 16.16 1.47
N TRP A 633 -41.22 17.36 1.09
CA TRP A 633 -40.32 18.28 0.45
C TRP A 633 -40.53 19.72 0.89
N LYS A 634 -39.45 20.50 0.88
CA LYS A 634 -39.46 21.92 1.20
C LYS A 634 -38.52 22.66 0.28
N ALA A 635 -38.96 23.72 -0.36
CA ALA A 635 -38.14 24.57 -1.20
C ALA A 635 -38.19 26.03 -0.71
N SER A 636 -37.06 26.71 -0.79
CA SER A 636 -36.89 28.13 -0.43
C SER A 636 -35.76 28.77 -1.25
N GLY A 637 -35.74 30.08 -1.34
CA GLY A 637 -34.62 30.84 -1.93
C GLY A 637 -34.39 30.60 -3.43
N ASP A 638 -35.39 30.84 -4.28
CA ASP A 638 -35.33 30.75 -5.75
C ASP A 638 -34.85 29.37 -6.25
N SER A 639 -35.32 28.29 -5.60
CA SER A 639 -35.01 26.92 -5.99
C SER A 639 -35.82 26.46 -7.19
N PHE A 640 -35.26 25.57 -8.02
CA PHE A 640 -35.86 25.10 -9.26
C PHE A 640 -36.03 23.59 -9.28
N LEU A 641 -37.18 23.13 -9.75
CA LEU A 641 -37.44 21.74 -10.08
C LEU A 641 -37.66 21.64 -11.61
N HIS A 642 -36.80 20.89 -12.28
CA HIS A 642 -36.92 20.61 -13.72
C HIS A 642 -37.47 19.21 -13.91
N VAL A 643 -38.54 19.06 -14.66
CA VAL A 643 -39.14 17.76 -14.99
C VAL A 643 -39.33 17.64 -16.50
N ASP A 644 -39.27 16.42 -17.01
CA ASP A 644 -39.72 16.10 -18.37
C ASP A 644 -41.27 16.12 -18.40
N VAL A 645 -41.84 16.82 -19.39
CA VAL A 645 -43.28 16.91 -19.61
C VAL A 645 -43.66 16.12 -20.87
#